data_64db957e9f6e242d8cd0a1cd279b8bef
#
_entry.id   64db957e9f6e242d8cd0a1cd279b8bef
#
_cell.length_a   1.000
_cell.length_b   1.000
_cell.length_c   1.000
_cell.angle_alpha   90.00
_cell.angle_beta   90.00
_cell.angle_gamma   90.00
#
_symmetry.space_group_name_H-M   'P 1'
#
loop_
_entity.id
_entity.type
_entity.pdbx_description
1 polymer ?
#
loop_
_entity_poly.entity_id
_entity_poly.type
_entity_poly.pdbx_seq_one_letter_code
_entity_poly.pdbx_strand_id
1 'polypeptide(L)'
;MFSCDVLQPPIAKNCVLLKTLQRVQSNRITRVIRISFKEHPDYNLDFFEKKSYALKVKKILLIWMLMCLCFSCKTPPNVTVTKINYADFYGLVQSHSASSTQLQNSDTTEEQSADEPAEIGYVSVQLDAEIFEPKNEKYYDAILPNNMFSFLAYKNHCEIFFDASDITSFIFYINETKVDSSEICANGFSKIDASAIVKNGRNILYVSNIEKSSQSAALKIRIPYPILTRTNKKIPDVNYKALQLVDELLQSQVANGFPSVQLLVAKDGFIVADHSYGKIYNVDKFSDSGLSDAANVTGKTLYDLASNTKMYATVFAIQRLVFEKKISIHDKISKFFPEFSDEKKARRTGKSEMTIEHLLTHSSGFPAGAAYYAKKIVKNANGKDRKEKVLKEILKTKLINNVGSKVVYSDINFMLLSFIVEKVTGQTFDSFVEDKIYTPLSLKRICFKPLEHGFPLSEIAATEIGLNRSKRNETNNYFVHGHVHDPEAYNSMNEVSGHAGLFGNAESLAVLAQTMINGGGYGNTRIFSETITRNFLGVSQYHPAYALGWRMQNTDAYKWNFSTLASPQTFGHTGWTGTMSLFDVENNLIIIILTNAKHSAYTGGNQFEGDYFLTRNYGAITSIIYSAFSDYDSEYLATLLTELASQKFALINASPRFQNNGAYNDLAAIMQVLQKHSHSSTVKKFLKSEAAMQINNLLRKNSK
;
A
#
# COMPACT_ATOMS: atom_id res chain seq x y z
N MET A 1 8.00 30.91 9.60
CA MET A 1 7.30 29.64 9.80
C MET A 1 6.66 29.70 11.18
N PHE A 2 5.35 29.75 11.22
CA PHE A 2 4.59 29.70 12.46
C PHE A 2 3.77 28.42 12.40
N SER A 3 4.00 27.49 13.33
CA SER A 3 3.13 26.35 13.50
C SER A 3 1.84 26.82 14.18
N CYS A 4 0.71 26.50 13.60
CA CYS A 4 -0.63 26.92 14.04
C CYS A 4 -1.21 26.06 15.17
N ASP A 5 -0.39 25.34 15.94
CA ASP A 5 -0.85 24.23 16.79
C ASP A 5 -1.11 24.57 18.26
N VAL A 6 -1.29 25.84 18.63
CA VAL A 6 -1.34 26.21 20.06
C VAL A 6 -2.59 27.02 20.46
N LEU A 7 -3.72 26.98 19.78
CA LEU A 7 -4.91 27.64 20.30
C LEU A 7 -6.15 26.73 20.23
N GLN A 8 -6.60 26.23 21.37
CA GLN A 8 -7.87 25.51 21.52
C GLN A 8 -9.09 26.46 21.44
N PRO A 9 -10.25 26.04 20.90
CA PRO A 9 -11.40 26.86 20.55
C PRO A 9 -12.07 27.63 21.70
N PRO A 10 -12.01 27.25 22.99
CA PRO A 10 -12.71 28.02 24.08
C PRO A 10 -12.09 29.37 24.37
N ILE A 11 -10.88 29.68 23.93
CA ILE A 11 -10.14 30.88 24.34
C ILE A 11 -10.52 32.12 23.51
N ALA A 12 -11.20 31.94 22.37
CA ALA A 12 -11.51 33.06 21.46
C ALA A 12 -12.60 34.01 21.90
N LYS A 13 -13.42 33.67 22.91
CA LYS A 13 -14.59 34.52 23.33
C LYS A 13 -14.29 35.70 24.26
N ASN A 14 -13.09 35.76 24.88
CA ASN A 14 -12.77 36.78 25.89
C ASN A 14 -11.40 37.48 25.66
N CYS A 15 -11.02 37.72 24.42
CA CYS A 15 -9.77 38.40 24.11
C CYS A 15 -9.92 39.93 24.22
N VAL A 16 -9.28 40.55 25.22
CA VAL A 16 -9.18 42.02 25.35
C VAL A 16 -7.77 42.43 24.89
N LEU A 17 -7.71 43.21 23.84
CA LEU A 17 -6.46 43.74 23.31
C LEU A 17 -5.97 44.91 24.20
N LEU A 18 -5.03 44.66 25.10
CA LEU A 18 -4.32 45.72 25.87
C LEU A 18 -3.02 46.09 25.13
N LYS A 19 -2.96 47.32 24.60
CA LYS A 19 -1.73 47.87 24.00
C LYS A 19 -0.84 48.48 25.08
N THR A 20 0.26 47.82 25.44
CA THR A 20 1.30 48.44 26.26
C THR A 20 2.52 48.71 25.38
N LEU A 21 2.92 49.98 25.29
CA LEU A 21 4.11 50.41 24.51
C LEU A 21 5.34 50.45 25.46
N GLN A 22 6.28 49.59 25.29
CA GLN A 22 7.63 49.74 25.87
C GLN A 22 8.66 50.02 24.75
N ARG A 23 9.51 51.03 24.98
CA ARG A 23 10.56 51.46 24.10
C ARG A 23 11.82 50.63 24.43
N VAL A 24 12.28 49.79 23.53
CA VAL A 24 13.58 49.10 23.65
C VAL A 24 14.60 49.81 22.79
N GLN A 25 15.68 50.26 23.40
CA GLN A 25 16.80 50.92 22.71
C GLN A 25 17.64 49.89 21.96
N SER A 26 17.34 49.66 20.71
CA SER A 26 18.28 49.16 19.70
C SER A 26 17.81 49.59 18.31
N ASN A 27 18.76 49.97 17.46
CA ASN A 27 18.56 50.67 16.18
C ASN A 27 17.78 49.97 15.07
N ARG A 28 16.96 48.97 15.36
CA ARG A 28 16.19 48.24 14.35
C ARG A 28 14.76 47.81 14.75
N ILE A 29 14.30 48.00 16.00
CA ILE A 29 12.95 47.58 16.45
C ILE A 29 12.30 48.76 17.14
N THR A 30 11.12 49.17 16.63
CA THR A 30 10.42 50.38 17.10
C THR A 30 9.21 50.14 17.99
N ARG A 31 8.69 48.93 18.08
CA ARG A 31 7.53 48.61 18.94
C ARG A 31 7.39 47.12 19.26
N VAL A 32 7.00 46.79 20.47
CA VAL A 32 6.56 45.46 20.90
C VAL A 32 5.04 45.52 21.13
N ILE A 33 4.28 44.60 20.54
CA ILE A 33 2.84 44.47 20.80
C ILE A 33 2.70 43.23 21.68
N ARG A 34 2.20 43.43 22.89
CA ARG A 34 1.89 42.35 23.85
C ARG A 34 0.39 42.09 23.86
N ILE A 35 0.02 40.82 23.66
CA ILE A 35 -1.37 40.37 23.79
C ILE A 35 -1.46 39.55 25.08
N SER A 36 -2.31 40.02 26.02
CA SER A 36 -2.57 39.34 27.30
C SER A 36 -4.02 38.83 27.32
N PHE A 37 -4.23 37.67 27.86
CA PHE A 37 -5.55 37.05 27.98
C PHE A 37 -6.10 37.24 29.39
N LYS A 38 -7.36 37.69 29.49
CA LYS A 38 -7.97 38.12 30.78
C LYS A 38 -8.16 36.95 31.75
N GLU A 39 -8.27 35.71 31.27
CA GLU A 39 -8.48 34.50 32.07
C GLU A 39 -7.21 33.68 32.31
N HIS A 40 -6.10 34.04 31.66
CA HIS A 40 -4.78 33.39 31.81
C HIS A 40 -3.66 34.44 31.81
N PRO A 41 -3.41 35.12 32.93
CA PRO A 41 -2.43 36.21 33.01
C PRO A 41 -0.97 35.78 32.77
N ASP A 42 -0.69 34.49 32.82
CA ASP A 42 0.67 33.93 32.61
C ASP A 42 1.01 33.70 31.14
N TYR A 43 0.03 33.83 30.22
CA TYR A 43 0.27 33.70 28.79
C TYR A 43 0.40 35.07 28.12
N ASN A 44 1.64 35.47 27.84
CA ASN A 44 1.94 36.70 27.13
C ASN A 44 2.61 36.40 25.80
N LEU A 45 2.10 36.95 24.69
CA LEU A 45 2.71 36.85 23.35
C LEU A 45 3.29 38.23 22.99
N ASP A 46 4.61 38.29 22.79
CA ASP A 46 5.35 39.47 22.37
C ASP A 46 5.68 39.44 20.90
N PHE A 47 5.26 40.44 20.14
CA PHE A 47 5.53 40.58 18.71
C PHE A 47 6.47 41.76 18.43
N PHE A 48 7.48 41.53 17.59
CA PHE A 48 8.44 42.55 17.15
C PHE A 48 8.04 43.12 15.80
N GLU A 49 7.82 44.44 15.69
CA GLU A 49 7.33 45.11 14.50
C GLU A 49 8.46 45.86 13.75
N LYS A 50 8.66 45.55 12.45
CA LYS A 50 9.41 46.37 11.51
C LYS A 50 8.46 47.27 10.72
N LYS A 51 8.81 48.56 10.52
CA LYS A 51 7.96 49.60 9.90
C LYS A 51 7.32 49.22 8.54
N SER A 52 7.83 48.23 7.83
CA SER A 52 7.30 47.78 6.52
C SER A 52 6.24 46.67 6.60
N TYR A 53 5.98 46.13 7.77
CA TYR A 53 5.07 44.98 7.96
C TYR A 53 3.70 45.34 8.58
N ALA A 54 3.54 46.53 9.12
CA ALA A 54 2.32 46.97 9.84
C ALA A 54 1.03 46.87 9.00
N LEU A 55 1.12 47.10 7.70
CA LEU A 55 -0.06 47.04 6.82
C LEU A 55 -0.47 45.61 6.47
N LYS A 56 0.50 44.68 6.38
CA LYS A 56 0.23 43.26 6.14
C LYS A 56 -0.33 42.56 7.37
N VAL A 57 0.20 42.88 8.55
CA VAL A 57 -0.29 42.31 9.83
C VAL A 57 -1.72 42.76 10.13
N LYS A 58 -2.07 44.04 9.87
CA LYS A 58 -3.45 44.52 9.99
C LYS A 58 -4.43 43.80 9.04
N LYS A 59 -4.01 43.53 7.81
CA LYS A 59 -4.82 42.76 6.84
C LYS A 59 -4.99 41.30 7.28
N ILE A 60 -3.94 40.67 7.79
CA ILE A 60 -3.98 39.28 8.30
C ILE A 60 -4.86 39.18 9.53
N LEU A 61 -4.75 40.11 10.49
CA LEU A 61 -5.64 40.17 11.67
C LEU A 61 -7.10 40.44 11.32
N LEU A 62 -7.36 41.27 10.30
CA LEU A 62 -8.71 41.53 9.81
C LEU A 62 -9.31 40.34 9.08
N ILE A 63 -8.51 39.65 8.30
CA ILE A 63 -8.89 38.39 7.62
C ILE A 63 -9.14 37.29 8.66
N TRP A 64 -8.33 37.22 9.71
CA TRP A 64 -8.50 36.29 10.80
C TRP A 64 -9.76 36.59 11.64
N MET A 65 -10.04 37.85 11.94
CA MET A 65 -11.29 38.26 12.58
C MET A 65 -12.53 38.00 11.71
N LEU A 66 -12.42 38.20 10.38
CA LEU A 66 -13.49 37.87 9.42
C LEU A 66 -13.66 36.33 9.29
N MET A 67 -12.60 35.55 9.29
CA MET A 67 -12.70 34.09 9.36
C MET A 67 -13.36 33.61 10.65
N CYS A 68 -12.97 34.15 11.83
CA CYS A 68 -13.61 33.79 13.09
C CYS A 68 -15.11 34.16 13.14
N LEU A 69 -15.53 35.25 12.50
CA LEU A 69 -16.93 35.63 12.34
C LEU A 69 -17.69 34.76 11.34
N CYS A 70 -17.03 34.24 10.30
CA CYS A 70 -17.65 33.34 9.34
C CYS A 70 -17.78 31.88 9.85
N PHE A 71 -16.96 31.47 10.81
CA PHE A 71 -17.04 30.12 11.40
C PHE A 71 -18.12 29.99 12.51
N SER A 72 -18.70 31.08 12.97
CA SER A 72 -19.67 31.05 14.09
C SER A 72 -21.12 30.75 13.68
N CYS A 73 -21.41 30.47 12.40
CA CYS A 73 -22.78 30.27 11.88
C CYS A 73 -23.00 29.02 11.04
N LYS A 74 -22.14 28.01 11.10
CA LYS A 74 -22.52 26.69 10.55
C LYS A 74 -23.14 25.87 11.67
N THR A 75 -24.43 25.57 11.55
CA THR A 75 -25.04 24.48 12.32
C THR A 75 -24.16 23.23 12.17
N PRO A 76 -23.78 22.58 13.28
CA PRO A 76 -23.01 21.34 13.18
C PRO A 76 -23.78 20.34 12.30
N PRO A 77 -23.11 19.57 11.45
CA PRO A 77 -23.77 18.55 10.65
C PRO A 77 -24.52 17.59 11.59
N ASN A 78 -25.79 17.31 11.28
CA ASN A 78 -26.58 16.35 12.04
C ASN A 78 -25.95 14.97 11.90
N VAL A 79 -25.48 14.41 12.99
CA VAL A 79 -25.03 13.03 13.09
C VAL A 79 -26.22 12.17 13.50
N THR A 80 -26.59 11.21 12.66
CA THR A 80 -27.70 10.29 12.94
C THR A 80 -27.21 9.18 13.88
N VAL A 81 -27.88 9.03 15.02
CA VAL A 81 -27.67 7.91 15.94
C VAL A 81 -28.61 6.78 15.57
N THR A 82 -28.08 5.57 15.41
CA THR A 82 -28.85 4.37 15.09
C THR A 82 -28.71 3.36 16.22
N LYS A 83 -29.83 2.89 16.78
CA LYS A 83 -29.86 1.79 17.74
C LYS A 83 -29.42 0.49 17.06
N ILE A 84 -28.54 -0.25 17.72
CA ILE A 84 -28.07 -1.58 17.28
C ILE A 84 -28.24 -2.60 18.41
N ASN A 85 -28.03 -3.87 18.12
CA ASN A 85 -28.02 -4.92 19.14
C ASN A 85 -26.61 -5.25 19.61
N TYR A 86 -26.51 -6.06 20.66
CA TYR A 86 -25.23 -6.53 21.24
C TYR A 86 -24.35 -7.23 20.20
N ALA A 87 -24.93 -8.12 19.37
CA ALA A 87 -24.17 -8.86 18.38
C ALA A 87 -23.57 -7.94 17.29
N ASP A 88 -24.31 -6.92 16.88
CA ASP A 88 -23.81 -5.90 15.91
C ASP A 88 -22.65 -5.09 16.51
N PHE A 89 -22.75 -4.72 17.81
CA PHE A 89 -21.67 -4.00 18.48
C PHE A 89 -20.38 -4.82 18.51
N TYR A 90 -20.47 -6.11 18.85
CA TYR A 90 -19.30 -6.97 18.90
C TYR A 90 -18.89 -7.58 17.54
N GLY A 91 -19.61 -7.28 16.46
CA GLY A 91 -19.32 -7.79 15.14
C GLY A 91 -19.54 -9.30 15.00
N LEU A 92 -20.44 -9.87 15.82
CA LEU A 92 -20.74 -11.31 15.86
C LEU A 92 -21.67 -11.75 14.71
N VAL A 93 -22.30 -10.81 14.01
CA VAL A 93 -23.14 -11.13 12.82
C VAL A 93 -22.25 -11.04 11.60
N GLN A 94 -21.90 -12.19 11.01
CA GLN A 94 -21.35 -12.24 9.66
C GLN A 94 -22.42 -11.78 8.68
N SER A 95 -22.09 -10.81 7.82
CA SER A 95 -22.95 -10.40 6.73
C SER A 95 -23.13 -11.56 5.75
N HIS A 96 -24.21 -12.32 5.91
CA HIS A 96 -24.64 -13.29 4.91
C HIS A 96 -25.35 -12.56 3.76
N SER A 97 -24.65 -12.37 2.68
CA SER A 97 -25.27 -12.21 1.37
C SER A 97 -24.61 -13.22 0.43
N ALA A 98 -25.21 -14.38 0.30
CA ALA A 98 -25.44 -15.13 -0.93
C ALA A 98 -25.74 -16.62 -0.65
N SER A 99 -26.96 -17.01 -1.05
CA SER A 99 -27.42 -18.33 -1.48
C SER A 99 -27.25 -19.54 -0.56
N SER A 100 -28.40 -19.92 -0.03
CA SER A 100 -28.77 -21.21 0.50
C SER A 100 -28.38 -22.38 -0.43
N THR A 101 -27.65 -23.35 0.12
CA THR A 101 -27.81 -24.76 -0.24
C THR A 101 -27.69 -25.58 1.05
N GLN A 102 -28.77 -26.29 1.36
CA GLN A 102 -28.89 -27.21 2.49
C GLN A 102 -27.89 -28.35 2.36
N LEU A 103 -27.20 -28.68 3.45
CA LEU A 103 -26.72 -30.04 3.69
C LEU A 103 -26.99 -30.42 5.15
N GLN A 104 -27.51 -31.65 5.27
CA GLN A 104 -28.13 -32.23 6.44
C GLN A 104 -27.12 -32.62 7.54
N ASN A 105 -27.66 -32.69 8.75
CA ASN A 105 -27.10 -33.18 10.00
C ASN A 105 -26.33 -34.50 9.91
N SER A 106 -25.22 -34.56 10.66
CA SER A 106 -24.86 -35.79 11.40
C SER A 106 -24.21 -35.40 12.74
N ASP A 107 -24.83 -35.85 13.83
CA ASP A 107 -24.36 -35.76 15.20
C ASP A 107 -23.02 -36.44 15.38
N THR A 108 -22.05 -35.71 15.95
CA THR A 108 -21.06 -36.30 16.86
C THR A 108 -20.60 -35.25 17.88
N THR A 109 -20.92 -35.50 19.13
CA THR A 109 -20.44 -34.74 20.28
C THR A 109 -18.96 -35.04 20.51
N GLU A 110 -18.12 -33.99 20.30
CA GLU A 110 -16.79 -33.90 20.92
C GLU A 110 -16.69 -32.56 21.64
N GLU A 111 -16.32 -32.61 22.91
CA GLU A 111 -16.03 -31.47 23.76
C GLU A 111 -14.88 -30.66 23.14
N GLN A 112 -15.19 -29.52 22.54
CA GLN A 112 -14.20 -28.54 22.10
C GLN A 112 -13.87 -27.63 23.29
N SER A 113 -12.59 -27.63 23.66
CA SER A 113 -11.97 -26.60 24.49
C SER A 113 -12.36 -25.22 23.98
N ALA A 114 -12.81 -24.35 24.88
CA ALA A 114 -13.14 -22.96 24.58
C ALA A 114 -11.92 -22.26 24.00
N ASP A 115 -11.86 -22.17 22.68
CA ASP A 115 -10.95 -21.29 21.98
C ASP A 115 -11.30 -19.85 22.37
N GLU A 116 -10.31 -19.09 22.82
CA GLU A 116 -10.43 -17.65 23.02
C GLU A 116 -11.00 -17.01 21.74
N PRO A 117 -12.00 -16.12 21.86
CA PRO A 117 -12.62 -15.51 20.67
C PRO A 117 -11.55 -14.81 19.86
N ALA A 118 -11.54 -15.03 18.54
CA ALA A 118 -10.64 -14.37 17.60
C ALA A 118 -10.57 -12.87 17.92
N GLU A 119 -9.33 -12.35 18.13
CA GLU A 119 -9.10 -10.94 18.46
C GLU A 119 -9.84 -10.06 17.47
N ILE A 120 -10.91 -9.40 17.93
CA ILE A 120 -11.74 -8.55 17.10
C ILE A 120 -10.90 -7.32 16.73
N GLY A 121 -10.64 -7.16 15.42
CA GLY A 121 -9.73 -6.14 14.89
C GLY A 121 -10.34 -4.74 14.87
N TYR A 122 -10.39 -4.06 16.00
CA TYR A 122 -10.77 -2.65 16.07
C TYR A 122 -10.01 -1.95 17.20
N VAL A 123 -9.94 -0.64 17.11
CA VAL A 123 -9.48 0.17 18.23
C VAL A 123 -10.60 0.17 19.26
N SER A 124 -10.56 -0.73 20.25
CA SER A 124 -11.46 -0.71 21.38
C SER A 124 -10.92 0.27 22.39
N VAL A 125 -11.68 1.30 22.70
CA VAL A 125 -11.41 2.23 23.79
C VAL A 125 -12.37 1.87 24.90
N GLN A 126 -11.87 1.20 25.96
CA GLN A 126 -12.62 1.02 27.20
C GLN A 126 -12.25 2.17 28.11
N LEU A 127 -13.24 3.04 28.39
CA LEU A 127 -13.07 4.19 29.27
C LEU A 127 -13.73 3.88 30.60
N ASP A 128 -12.92 3.52 31.59
CA ASP A 128 -13.35 3.48 32.98
C ASP A 128 -13.25 4.88 33.60
N ALA A 129 -14.19 5.25 34.48
CA ALA A 129 -14.19 6.57 35.11
C ALA A 129 -13.03 6.78 36.09
N GLU A 130 -12.30 5.74 36.45
CA GLU A 130 -11.14 5.78 37.30
C GLU A 130 -9.90 5.37 36.55
N ILE A 131 -9.05 6.38 36.27
CA ILE A 131 -7.60 6.31 35.95
C ILE A 131 -7.24 5.31 34.85
N PHE A 132 -7.16 5.80 33.63
CA PHE A 132 -6.43 5.13 32.55
C PHE A 132 -4.92 5.31 32.81
N GLU A 133 -4.27 4.35 33.44
CA GLU A 133 -2.81 4.23 33.35
C GLU A 133 -2.47 3.53 32.04
N PRO A 134 -1.79 4.20 31.09
CA PRO A 134 -1.26 3.52 29.91
C PRO A 134 -0.18 2.57 30.38
N LYS A 135 -0.46 1.26 30.41
CA LYS A 135 0.59 0.26 30.59
C LYS A 135 1.53 0.33 29.39
N ASN A 136 2.64 1.08 29.56
CA ASN A 136 3.90 1.01 28.81
C ASN A 136 3.82 0.70 27.29
N GLU A 137 3.14 1.54 26.51
CA GLU A 137 3.43 1.61 25.08
C GLU A 137 4.11 2.97 24.79
N LYS A 138 5.43 2.92 24.72
CA LYS A 138 6.33 4.06 24.59
C LYS A 138 6.37 4.73 23.20
N TYR A 139 5.31 4.77 22.43
CA TYR A 139 5.36 5.30 21.05
C TYR A 139 4.08 6.01 20.61
N TYR A 140 3.71 7.09 21.31
CA TYR A 140 2.94 8.16 20.68
C TYR A 140 3.70 9.46 20.88
N ASP A 141 4.21 10.05 19.80
CA ASP A 141 4.95 11.33 19.80
C ASP A 141 4.10 12.56 20.10
N ALA A 142 2.82 12.41 20.39
CA ALA A 142 2.00 13.40 21.06
C ALA A 142 1.43 12.74 22.30
N ILE A 143 1.81 13.20 23.46
CA ILE A 143 1.10 12.90 24.72
C ILE A 143 -0.27 13.54 24.59
N LEU A 144 -1.22 12.77 24.03
CA LEU A 144 -2.62 13.15 24.06
C LEU A 144 -3.08 13.05 25.51
N PRO A 145 -3.89 13.99 26.01
CA PRO A 145 -4.55 13.84 27.29
C PRO A 145 -5.27 12.48 27.39
N ASN A 146 -5.35 11.90 28.57
CA ASN A 146 -5.87 10.53 28.82
C ASN A 146 -7.27 10.24 28.26
N ASN A 147 -7.98 11.25 27.80
CA ASN A 147 -9.33 11.20 27.24
C ASN A 147 -9.39 11.52 25.73
N MET A 148 -8.24 11.61 25.07
CA MET A 148 -8.12 11.82 23.61
C MET A 148 -7.53 10.59 22.94
N PHE A 149 -8.09 10.21 21.79
CA PHE A 149 -7.69 9.04 21.02
C PHE A 149 -7.53 9.41 19.55
N SER A 150 -6.41 9.03 18.94
CA SER A 150 -6.19 9.23 17.52
C SER A 150 -6.61 7.98 16.74
N PHE A 151 -7.37 8.18 15.66
CA PHE A 151 -7.78 7.10 14.76
C PHE A 151 -7.71 7.53 13.30
N LEU A 152 -7.55 6.58 12.39
CA LEU A 152 -7.59 6.80 10.96
C LEU A 152 -9.03 6.64 10.46
N ALA A 153 -9.51 7.59 9.66
CA ALA A 153 -10.79 7.50 8.98
C ALA A 153 -10.75 8.26 7.64
N TYR A 154 -11.73 7.98 6.80
CA TYR A 154 -11.95 8.70 5.54
C TYR A 154 -13.43 9.08 5.41
N LYS A 155 -13.69 10.15 4.67
CA LYS A 155 -15.05 10.63 4.38
C LYS A 155 -15.87 9.67 3.50
N ASN A 156 -15.25 8.61 3.00
CA ASN A 156 -15.94 7.60 2.21
C ASN A 156 -16.84 6.70 3.06
N HIS A 157 -16.37 6.37 4.27
CA HIS A 157 -17.08 5.52 5.21
C HIS A 157 -16.42 5.64 6.60
N CYS A 158 -17.20 6.05 7.60
CA CYS A 158 -16.74 6.05 8.97
C CYS A 158 -17.93 5.80 9.92
N GLU A 159 -18.07 4.58 10.38
CA GLU A 159 -19.02 4.22 11.43
C GLU A 159 -18.30 4.12 12.78
N ILE A 160 -18.92 4.63 13.85
CA ILE A 160 -18.43 4.50 15.22
C ILE A 160 -19.51 3.82 16.04
N PHE A 161 -19.16 2.76 16.76
CA PHE A 161 -20.06 1.92 17.53
C PHE A 161 -19.87 2.17 19.03
N PHE A 162 -20.97 2.13 19.77
CA PHE A 162 -21.00 2.40 21.20
C PHE A 162 -21.70 1.28 21.97
N ASP A 163 -21.10 0.87 23.10
CA ASP A 163 -21.77 0.20 24.20
C ASP A 163 -21.79 1.18 25.37
N ALA A 164 -22.95 1.81 25.57
CA ALA A 164 -23.21 2.77 26.60
C ALA A 164 -24.36 2.30 27.54
N SER A 165 -24.51 0.96 27.70
CA SER A 165 -25.68 0.34 28.36
C SER A 165 -25.94 0.83 29.78
N ASP A 166 -24.89 1.20 30.51
CA ASP A 166 -24.99 1.70 31.91
C ASP A 166 -24.38 3.11 32.02
N ILE A 167 -24.39 3.88 30.96
CA ILE A 167 -23.88 5.26 30.91
C ILE A 167 -25.07 6.21 30.79
N THR A 168 -25.14 7.18 31.69
CA THR A 168 -26.22 8.17 31.72
C THR A 168 -25.90 9.42 30.92
N SER A 169 -24.63 9.84 30.92
CA SER A 169 -24.18 10.96 30.10
C SER A 169 -22.67 10.90 29.84
N PHE A 170 -22.20 11.52 28.77
CA PHE A 170 -20.80 11.82 28.53
C PHE A 170 -20.62 12.94 27.49
N ILE A 171 -19.47 13.61 27.52
CA ILE A 171 -19.11 14.62 26.53
C ILE A 171 -18.30 13.92 25.43
N PHE A 172 -18.70 14.11 24.18
CA PHE A 172 -18.09 13.45 23.03
C PHE A 172 -17.82 14.43 21.89
N TYR A 173 -16.58 14.42 21.38
CA TYR A 173 -16.17 15.20 20.22
C TYR A 173 -15.41 14.31 19.22
N ILE A 174 -15.62 14.58 17.94
CA ILE A 174 -14.75 14.13 16.86
C ILE A 174 -14.11 15.38 16.25
N ASN A 175 -12.78 15.47 16.33
CA ASN A 175 -12.03 16.69 16.04
C ASN A 175 -12.62 17.87 16.86
N GLU A 176 -13.12 18.89 16.17
CA GLU A 176 -13.73 20.07 16.80
C GLU A 176 -15.26 19.99 16.89
N THR A 177 -15.87 18.93 16.37
CA THR A 177 -17.32 18.76 16.30
C THR A 177 -17.84 18.04 17.54
N LYS A 178 -18.68 18.72 18.34
CA LYS A 178 -19.40 18.07 19.42
C LYS A 178 -20.51 17.19 18.84
N VAL A 179 -20.59 15.95 19.31
CA VAL A 179 -21.67 15.01 18.99
C VAL A 179 -22.59 14.88 20.22
N ASP A 180 -23.89 14.94 20.02
CA ASP A 180 -24.85 14.73 21.10
C ASP A 180 -24.86 13.26 21.52
N SER A 181 -24.57 13.00 22.78
CA SER A 181 -24.52 11.65 23.35
C SER A 181 -25.83 11.17 23.96
N SER A 182 -26.86 12.01 23.99
CA SER A 182 -28.15 11.69 24.66
C SER A 182 -28.82 10.46 24.07
N GLU A 183 -28.95 10.38 22.74
CA GLU A 183 -29.50 9.21 22.04
C GLU A 183 -28.58 7.97 22.12
N ILE A 184 -27.25 8.17 22.19
CA ILE A 184 -26.29 7.09 22.39
C ILE A 184 -26.53 6.42 23.74
N CYS A 185 -26.64 7.22 24.81
CA CYS A 185 -26.93 6.73 26.16
C CYS A 185 -28.32 6.08 26.24
N ALA A 186 -29.35 6.73 25.68
CA ALA A 186 -30.72 6.21 25.69
C ALA A 186 -30.86 4.85 24.98
N ASN A 187 -30.10 4.62 23.95
CA ASN A 187 -30.11 3.37 23.17
C ASN A 187 -29.29 2.24 23.81
N GLY A 188 -28.29 2.55 24.65
CA GLY A 188 -27.30 1.61 25.18
C GLY A 188 -26.33 1.12 24.10
N PHE A 189 -26.77 0.26 23.19
CA PHE A 189 -26.01 -0.12 21.99
C PHE A 189 -26.43 0.74 20.81
N SER A 190 -25.46 1.44 20.20
CA SER A 190 -25.71 2.35 19.08
C SER A 190 -24.53 2.48 18.16
N LYS A 191 -24.77 3.02 16.97
CA LYS A 191 -23.74 3.47 16.04
C LYS A 191 -24.07 4.85 15.47
N ILE A 192 -23.04 5.58 15.07
CA ILE A 192 -23.17 6.82 14.30
C ILE A 192 -22.44 6.69 12.96
N ASP A 193 -22.96 7.33 11.94
CA ASP A 193 -22.21 7.65 10.72
C ASP A 193 -21.47 8.97 10.92
N ALA A 194 -20.15 8.89 11.08
CA ALA A 194 -19.27 10.03 11.28
C ALA A 194 -18.63 10.55 9.99
N SER A 195 -19.00 10.03 8.82
CA SER A 195 -18.37 10.37 7.52
C SER A 195 -18.42 11.86 7.20
N ALA A 196 -19.45 12.60 7.67
CA ALA A 196 -19.60 14.03 7.47
C ALA A 196 -18.68 14.89 8.36
N ILE A 197 -18.23 14.36 9.49
CA ILE A 197 -17.49 15.11 10.54
C ILE A 197 -16.02 14.69 10.66
N VAL A 198 -15.63 13.53 10.09
CA VAL A 198 -14.22 13.13 9.99
C VAL A 198 -13.54 13.87 8.83
N LYS A 199 -12.22 13.97 8.90
CA LYS A 199 -11.34 14.34 7.79
C LYS A 199 -10.64 13.10 7.23
N ASN A 200 -10.19 13.16 5.98
CA ASN A 200 -9.36 12.10 5.43
C ASN A 200 -8.03 12.03 6.18
N GLY A 201 -7.66 10.85 6.68
CA GLY A 201 -6.47 10.64 7.47
C GLY A 201 -6.73 10.57 8.97
N ARG A 202 -5.80 11.07 9.79
CA ARG A 202 -5.87 11.01 11.25
C ARG A 202 -6.92 11.95 11.81
N ASN A 203 -7.75 11.44 12.71
CA ASN A 203 -8.79 12.13 13.44
C ASN A 203 -8.56 11.99 14.94
N ILE A 204 -9.13 12.87 15.72
CA ILE A 204 -9.10 12.84 17.20
C ILE A 204 -10.51 12.62 17.73
N LEU A 205 -10.66 11.63 18.58
CA LEU A 205 -11.84 11.41 19.39
C LEU A 205 -11.53 11.88 20.80
N TYR A 206 -12.43 12.70 21.37
CA TYR A 206 -12.34 13.17 22.73
C TYR A 206 -13.58 12.76 23.51
N VAL A 207 -13.40 12.18 24.71
CA VAL A 207 -14.48 11.78 25.60
C VAL A 207 -14.18 12.25 27.01
N SER A 208 -15.16 12.82 27.69
CA SER A 208 -15.00 13.24 29.08
C SER A 208 -16.34 13.24 29.83
N ASN A 209 -16.29 13.48 31.14
CA ASN A 209 -17.45 13.61 32.02
C ASN A 209 -18.42 12.43 31.87
N ILE A 210 -17.88 11.20 31.98
CA ILE A 210 -18.67 9.98 31.87
C ILE A 210 -19.41 9.77 33.20
N GLU A 211 -20.74 9.85 33.16
CA GLU A 211 -21.61 9.54 34.29
C GLU A 211 -22.16 8.13 34.12
N LYS A 212 -22.09 7.35 35.20
CA LYS A 212 -22.42 5.91 35.20
C LYS A 212 -23.61 5.66 36.13
N SER A 213 -24.44 4.69 35.75
CA SER A 213 -25.53 4.17 36.62
C SER A 213 -25.03 3.13 37.64
N SER A 214 -23.84 2.51 37.41
CA SER A 214 -23.22 1.55 38.32
C SER A 214 -21.70 1.70 38.34
N GLN A 215 -21.04 1.24 39.41
CA GLN A 215 -19.56 1.27 39.49
C GLN A 215 -18.85 0.41 38.43
N SER A 216 -19.49 -0.68 38.01
CA SER A 216 -18.94 -1.58 36.99
C SER A 216 -19.20 -1.12 35.56
N ALA A 217 -19.96 -0.06 35.35
CA ALA A 217 -20.28 0.43 34.02
C ALA A 217 -19.05 1.00 33.32
N ALA A 218 -18.91 0.70 32.03
CA ALA A 218 -17.84 1.21 31.18
C ALA A 218 -18.41 1.63 29.83
N LEU A 219 -18.03 2.82 29.35
CA LEU A 219 -18.31 3.23 27.99
C LEU A 219 -17.30 2.53 27.06
N LYS A 220 -17.81 1.72 26.11
CA LYS A 220 -16.98 1.10 25.09
C LYS A 220 -17.25 1.73 23.73
N ILE A 221 -16.20 2.10 23.04
CA ILE A 221 -16.27 2.70 21.71
C ILE A 221 -15.46 1.85 20.76
N ARG A 222 -16.06 1.46 19.63
CA ARG A 222 -15.43 0.67 18.58
C ARG A 222 -15.41 1.47 17.29
N ILE A 223 -14.23 1.61 16.68
CA ILE A 223 -14.02 2.26 15.39
C ILE A 223 -13.38 1.24 14.44
N PRO A 224 -14.11 0.73 13.44
CA PRO A 224 -13.55 -0.16 12.43
C PRO A 224 -12.42 0.51 11.64
N TYR A 225 -11.49 -0.29 11.15
CA TYR A 225 -10.48 0.18 10.21
C TYR A 225 -11.11 0.64 8.89
N PRO A 226 -10.57 1.67 8.23
CA PRO A 226 -11.01 2.07 6.90
C PRO A 226 -11.01 0.93 5.89
N ILE A 227 -12.00 0.94 5.01
CA ILE A 227 -12.13 0.00 3.90
C ILE A 227 -12.09 0.74 2.56
N LEU A 228 -11.78 0.00 1.50
CA LEU A 228 -11.87 0.52 0.14
C LEU A 228 -13.31 0.47 -0.35
N THR A 229 -13.82 1.58 -0.88
CA THR A 229 -15.18 1.68 -1.41
C THR A 229 -15.20 2.16 -2.85
N ARG A 230 -16.20 1.70 -3.62
CA ARG A 230 -16.48 2.21 -4.96
C ARG A 230 -17.61 3.23 -4.89
N THR A 231 -17.51 4.28 -5.69
CA THR A 231 -18.57 5.29 -5.79
C THR A 231 -18.80 5.68 -7.24
N ASN A 232 -20.07 5.91 -7.60
CA ASN A 232 -20.45 6.46 -8.90
C ASN A 232 -20.37 7.99 -8.94
N LYS A 233 -20.11 8.64 -7.79
CA LYS A 233 -19.98 10.09 -7.69
C LYS A 233 -18.53 10.50 -7.90
N LYS A 234 -18.33 11.62 -8.61
CA LYS A 234 -16.99 12.22 -8.68
C LYS A 234 -16.57 12.68 -7.28
N ILE A 235 -15.38 12.28 -6.89
CA ILE A 235 -14.77 12.68 -5.62
C ILE A 235 -14.20 14.09 -5.81
N PRO A 236 -14.45 15.02 -4.88
CA PRO A 236 -13.82 16.33 -4.90
C PRO A 236 -12.28 16.22 -4.96
N ASP A 237 -11.64 17.21 -5.55
CA ASP A 237 -10.18 17.33 -5.63
C ASP A 237 -9.46 16.22 -6.42
N VAL A 238 -10.20 15.47 -7.27
CA VAL A 238 -9.64 14.50 -8.21
C VAL A 238 -9.73 15.02 -9.64
N ASN A 239 -8.59 15.19 -10.28
CA ASN A 239 -8.50 15.52 -11.69
C ASN A 239 -8.72 14.26 -12.57
N TYR A 240 -9.96 13.96 -12.88
CA TYR A 240 -10.34 12.81 -13.71
C TYR A 240 -9.79 12.85 -15.14
N LYS A 241 -9.36 14.03 -15.65
CA LYS A 241 -8.69 14.11 -16.97
C LYS A 241 -7.32 13.45 -16.95
N ALA A 242 -6.60 13.52 -15.81
CA ALA A 242 -5.34 12.82 -15.65
C ALA A 242 -5.54 11.30 -15.62
N LEU A 243 -6.55 10.82 -14.90
CA LEU A 243 -6.90 9.38 -14.88
C LEU A 243 -7.36 8.90 -16.26
N GLN A 244 -8.14 9.71 -17.00
CA GLN A 244 -8.53 9.41 -18.37
C GLN A 244 -7.32 9.34 -19.31
N LEU A 245 -6.33 10.22 -19.14
CA LEU A 245 -5.09 10.15 -19.92
C LEU A 245 -4.33 8.84 -19.69
N VAL A 246 -4.28 8.36 -18.42
CA VAL A 246 -3.72 7.04 -18.11
C VAL A 246 -4.47 5.94 -18.87
N ASP A 247 -5.79 5.97 -18.85
CA ASP A 247 -6.65 5.03 -19.57
C ASP A 247 -6.35 5.00 -21.06
N GLU A 248 -6.29 6.15 -21.69
CA GLU A 248 -6.01 6.26 -23.12
C GLU A 248 -4.61 5.74 -23.48
N LEU A 249 -3.62 5.96 -22.62
CA LEU A 249 -2.28 5.40 -22.78
C LEU A 249 -2.28 3.87 -22.67
N LEU A 250 -2.93 3.32 -21.64
CA LEU A 250 -3.00 1.87 -21.44
C LEU A 250 -3.73 1.18 -22.61
N GLN A 251 -4.87 1.72 -23.05
CA GLN A 251 -5.61 1.20 -24.20
C GLN A 251 -4.77 1.26 -25.49
N SER A 252 -4.12 2.39 -25.73
CA SER A 252 -3.28 2.55 -26.93
C SER A 252 -2.09 1.62 -26.92
N GLN A 253 -1.46 1.39 -25.78
CA GLN A 253 -0.34 0.46 -25.66
C GLN A 253 -0.77 -1.00 -25.89
N VAL A 254 -1.92 -1.40 -25.36
CA VAL A 254 -2.48 -2.74 -25.62
C VAL A 254 -2.82 -2.91 -27.11
N ALA A 255 -3.44 -1.89 -27.73
CA ALA A 255 -3.72 -1.90 -29.18
C ALA A 255 -2.45 -1.97 -30.05
N ASN A 256 -1.31 -1.52 -29.54
CA ASN A 256 0.00 -1.59 -30.19
C ASN A 256 0.87 -2.77 -29.71
N GLY A 257 0.28 -3.83 -29.13
CA GLY A 257 0.94 -5.10 -28.87
C GLY A 257 1.43 -5.32 -27.43
N PHE A 258 1.10 -4.43 -26.46
CA PHE A 258 1.31 -4.74 -25.05
C PHE A 258 0.31 -5.81 -24.61
N PRO A 259 0.73 -6.87 -23.87
CA PRO A 259 -0.14 -8.04 -23.67
C PRO A 259 -1.43 -7.75 -22.91
N SER A 260 -1.32 -7.34 -21.64
CA SER A 260 -2.46 -6.96 -20.83
C SER A 260 -2.06 -6.18 -19.58
N VAL A 261 -3.00 -5.44 -19.03
CA VAL A 261 -2.82 -4.65 -17.81
C VAL A 261 -4.10 -4.63 -16.98
N GLN A 262 -3.92 -4.68 -15.66
CA GLN A 262 -4.92 -4.41 -14.65
C GLN A 262 -4.42 -3.23 -13.80
N LEU A 263 -5.16 -2.13 -13.76
CA LEU A 263 -4.85 -0.93 -13.00
C LEU A 263 -5.92 -0.74 -11.91
N LEU A 264 -5.49 -0.54 -10.67
CA LEU A 264 -6.34 -0.05 -9.59
C LEU A 264 -5.66 1.12 -8.90
N VAL A 265 -6.40 2.22 -8.74
CA VAL A 265 -5.97 3.40 -7.98
C VAL A 265 -6.99 3.67 -6.89
N ALA A 266 -6.53 3.77 -5.64
CA ALA A 266 -7.37 4.18 -4.53
C ALA A 266 -6.79 5.39 -3.82
N LYS A 267 -7.64 6.37 -3.50
CA LYS A 267 -7.30 7.62 -2.82
C LYS A 267 -8.27 7.86 -1.68
N ASP A 268 -7.73 8.06 -0.46
CA ASP A 268 -8.54 8.32 0.73
C ASP A 268 -9.69 7.31 0.92
N GLY A 269 -9.40 6.02 0.71
CA GLY A 269 -10.37 4.93 0.81
C GLY A 269 -11.32 4.77 -0.39
N PHE A 270 -11.31 5.66 -1.39
CA PHE A 270 -12.10 5.50 -2.61
C PHE A 270 -11.28 4.86 -3.73
N ILE A 271 -11.85 3.85 -4.39
CA ILE A 271 -11.32 3.35 -5.66
C ILE A 271 -11.73 4.34 -6.75
N VAL A 272 -10.75 5.08 -7.27
CA VAL A 272 -10.96 6.15 -8.26
C VAL A 272 -10.66 5.71 -9.69
N ALA A 273 -9.92 4.63 -9.88
CA ALA A 273 -9.74 3.94 -11.16
C ALA A 273 -9.63 2.43 -10.91
N ASP A 274 -10.30 1.65 -11.75
CA ASP A 274 -10.27 0.18 -11.75
C ASP A 274 -10.52 -0.29 -13.19
N HIS A 275 -9.43 -0.52 -13.93
CA HIS A 275 -9.47 -0.76 -15.36
C HIS A 275 -8.64 -1.98 -15.74
N SER A 276 -9.08 -2.69 -16.77
CA SER A 276 -8.40 -3.88 -17.28
C SER A 276 -8.45 -3.89 -18.80
N TYR A 277 -7.29 -4.04 -19.44
CA TYR A 277 -7.16 -4.02 -20.90
C TYR A 277 -6.27 -5.18 -21.38
N GLY A 278 -6.58 -5.68 -22.57
CA GLY A 278 -5.85 -6.77 -23.20
C GLY A 278 -6.48 -8.13 -22.97
N LYS A 279 -5.75 -9.16 -23.34
CA LYS A 279 -6.22 -10.54 -23.33
C LYS A 279 -5.38 -11.40 -22.35
N ILE A 280 -5.96 -12.52 -21.95
CA ILE A 280 -5.30 -13.51 -21.08
C ILE A 280 -4.02 -14.03 -21.70
N TYR A 281 -4.03 -14.23 -23.03
CA TYR A 281 -2.85 -14.55 -23.84
C TYR A 281 -3.00 -13.99 -25.25
N ASN A 282 -1.87 -13.85 -25.98
CA ASN A 282 -1.87 -13.34 -27.34
C ASN A 282 -2.00 -14.51 -28.34
N VAL A 283 -3.15 -14.60 -29.03
CA VAL A 283 -3.48 -15.67 -29.98
C VAL A 283 -2.64 -15.61 -31.24
N ASP A 284 -2.32 -14.41 -31.74
CA ASP A 284 -1.65 -14.23 -33.04
C ASP A 284 -0.23 -14.82 -33.07
N LYS A 285 0.36 -15.03 -31.91
CA LYS A 285 1.71 -15.65 -31.76
C LYS A 285 1.66 -17.16 -31.54
N PHE A 286 0.46 -17.77 -31.55
CA PHE A 286 0.20 -19.20 -31.29
C PHE A 286 -0.70 -19.88 -32.32
N SER A 287 -0.73 -19.38 -33.55
CA SER A 287 -1.53 -19.94 -34.63
C SER A 287 -1.42 -21.48 -34.80
N ASP A 288 -0.26 -22.03 -34.40
CA ASP A 288 -0.01 -23.47 -34.49
C ASP A 288 -0.42 -24.27 -33.23
N SER A 289 -0.92 -23.62 -32.17
CA SER A 289 -1.24 -24.28 -30.90
C SER A 289 -2.69 -24.76 -30.78
N GLY A 290 -3.54 -24.46 -31.77
CA GLY A 290 -4.98 -24.80 -31.75
C GLY A 290 -5.79 -24.02 -30.72
N LEU A 291 -5.23 -22.95 -30.13
CA LEU A 291 -5.92 -22.07 -29.19
C LEU A 291 -6.82 -21.11 -29.99
N SER A 292 -8.10 -21.19 -29.79
CA SER A 292 -9.10 -20.22 -30.26
C SER A 292 -9.13 -19.00 -29.36
N ASP A 293 -9.83 -17.94 -29.76
CA ASP A 293 -9.94 -16.63 -29.12
C ASP A 293 -9.71 -16.58 -27.58
N ALA A 294 -8.72 -15.81 -27.16
CA ALA A 294 -8.45 -15.59 -25.74
C ALA A 294 -9.50 -14.63 -25.13
N ALA A 295 -9.96 -14.96 -23.92
CA ALA A 295 -10.81 -14.07 -23.13
C ALA A 295 -10.07 -12.76 -22.81
N ASN A 296 -10.83 -11.68 -22.67
CA ASN A 296 -10.31 -10.43 -22.17
C ASN A 296 -9.94 -10.57 -20.69
N VAL A 297 -8.89 -9.87 -20.25
CA VAL A 297 -8.63 -9.70 -18.83
C VAL A 297 -9.69 -8.83 -18.17
N THR A 298 -9.95 -9.09 -16.90
CA THR A 298 -10.93 -8.36 -16.08
C THR A 298 -10.32 -8.03 -14.73
N GLY A 299 -10.98 -7.24 -13.89
CA GLY A 299 -10.59 -7.01 -12.49
C GLY A 299 -10.49 -8.29 -11.64
N LYS A 300 -11.00 -9.44 -12.15
CA LYS A 300 -10.90 -10.75 -11.50
C LYS A 300 -9.72 -11.59 -11.96
N THR A 301 -9.04 -11.20 -13.03
CA THR A 301 -7.92 -11.98 -13.60
C THR A 301 -6.75 -12.02 -12.62
N LEU A 302 -6.20 -13.22 -12.41
CA LEU A 302 -5.01 -13.43 -11.60
C LEU A 302 -3.74 -13.25 -12.45
N TYR A 303 -2.76 -12.58 -11.86
CA TYR A 303 -1.42 -12.42 -12.43
C TYR A 303 -0.37 -13.09 -11.54
N ASP A 304 0.66 -13.67 -12.14
CA ASP A 304 1.85 -14.05 -11.39
C ASP A 304 2.54 -12.79 -10.87
N LEU A 305 2.53 -12.63 -9.56
CA LEU A 305 3.00 -11.43 -8.86
C LEU A 305 4.52 -11.35 -8.77
N ALA A 306 5.23 -12.44 -9.12
CA ALA A 306 6.67 -12.55 -9.02
C ALA A 306 7.19 -12.06 -7.66
N SER A 307 8.14 -11.11 -7.64
CA SER A 307 8.74 -10.61 -6.39
C SER A 307 7.79 -9.81 -5.49
N ASN A 308 6.58 -9.44 -5.93
CA ASN A 308 5.57 -8.92 -5.02
C ASN A 308 5.12 -9.99 -3.98
N THR A 309 5.38 -11.27 -4.23
CA THR A 309 5.25 -12.37 -3.25
C THR A 309 6.00 -12.04 -1.95
N LYS A 310 7.19 -11.44 -2.05
CA LYS A 310 8.01 -11.07 -0.88
C LYS A 310 7.24 -10.20 0.10
N MET A 311 6.49 -9.23 -0.43
CA MET A 311 5.72 -8.28 0.38
C MET A 311 4.43 -8.94 0.88
N TYR A 312 3.58 -9.33 -0.05
CA TYR A 312 2.20 -9.69 0.23
C TYR A 312 2.01 -11.11 0.81
N ALA A 313 3.05 -11.94 0.80
CA ALA A 313 3.07 -13.21 1.51
C ALA A 313 4.11 -13.20 2.64
N THR A 314 5.40 -13.03 2.32
CA THR A 314 6.48 -13.30 3.29
C THR A 314 6.59 -12.23 4.36
N VAL A 315 6.55 -10.94 4.00
CA VAL A 315 6.60 -9.85 4.99
C VAL A 315 5.37 -9.93 5.89
N PHE A 316 4.18 -10.13 5.33
CA PHE A 316 2.96 -10.30 6.12
C PHE A 316 3.04 -11.50 7.06
N ALA A 317 3.58 -12.63 6.61
CA ALA A 317 3.76 -13.83 7.46
C ALA A 317 4.74 -13.57 8.62
N ILE A 318 5.89 -12.97 8.34
CA ILE A 318 6.89 -12.63 9.38
C ILE A 318 6.32 -11.60 10.35
N GLN A 319 5.64 -10.57 9.84
CA GLN A 319 5.00 -9.54 10.64
C GLN A 319 3.91 -10.13 11.56
N ARG A 320 3.13 -11.11 11.06
CA ARG A 320 2.14 -11.85 11.85
C ARG A 320 2.79 -12.66 12.97
N LEU A 321 3.87 -13.37 12.69
CA LEU A 321 4.61 -14.12 13.71
C LEU A 321 5.25 -13.22 14.78
N VAL A 322 5.71 -12.01 14.39
CA VAL A 322 6.19 -11.00 15.34
C VAL A 322 5.04 -10.49 16.21
N PHE A 323 3.87 -10.24 15.63
CA PHE A 323 2.66 -9.87 16.36
C PHE A 323 2.23 -10.94 17.36
N GLU A 324 2.26 -12.20 16.96
CA GLU A 324 1.98 -13.36 17.83
C GLU A 324 3.11 -13.63 18.85
N LYS A 325 4.18 -12.83 18.89
CA LYS A 325 5.36 -13.00 19.76
C LYS A 325 6.07 -14.35 19.60
N LYS A 326 5.86 -15.04 18.48
CA LYS A 326 6.53 -16.32 18.17
C LYS A 326 7.97 -16.13 17.73
N ILE A 327 8.28 -14.99 17.11
CA ILE A 327 9.62 -14.61 16.67
C ILE A 327 9.87 -13.11 16.95
N SER A 328 11.16 -12.74 16.95
CA SER A 328 11.63 -11.36 16.89
C SER A 328 12.42 -11.14 15.59
N ILE A 329 12.39 -9.94 14.99
CA ILE A 329 13.25 -9.62 13.85
C ILE A 329 14.74 -9.71 14.20
N HIS A 330 15.10 -9.64 15.47
CA HIS A 330 16.46 -9.79 15.98
C HIS A 330 16.83 -11.24 16.30
N ASP A 331 15.91 -12.20 16.13
CA ASP A 331 16.25 -13.61 16.29
C ASP A 331 17.28 -14.04 15.25
N LYS A 332 18.34 -14.72 15.75
CA LYS A 332 19.39 -15.25 14.89
C LYS A 332 18.85 -16.45 14.07
N ILE A 333 19.29 -16.57 12.83
CA ILE A 333 18.89 -17.67 11.94
C ILE A 333 19.28 -19.02 12.54
N SER A 334 20.39 -19.09 13.27
CA SER A 334 20.85 -20.28 13.99
C SER A 334 19.90 -20.76 15.10
N LYS A 335 18.99 -19.90 15.60
CA LYS A 335 17.90 -20.29 16.51
C LYS A 335 16.95 -21.31 15.85
N PHE A 336 16.69 -21.18 14.56
CA PHE A 336 15.79 -22.02 13.78
C PHE A 336 16.52 -23.19 13.09
N PHE A 337 17.78 -22.94 12.69
CA PHE A 337 18.65 -23.88 11.99
C PHE A 337 20.03 -23.90 12.66
N PRO A 338 20.24 -24.74 13.69
CA PRO A 338 21.49 -24.74 14.48
C PRO A 338 22.76 -24.99 13.66
N GLU A 339 22.62 -25.68 12.51
CA GLU A 339 23.71 -25.93 11.56
C GLU A 339 24.11 -24.68 10.74
N PHE A 340 23.37 -23.59 10.83
CA PHE A 340 23.65 -22.35 10.10
C PHE A 340 24.80 -21.59 10.76
N SER A 341 26.00 -21.82 10.27
CA SER A 341 27.24 -21.25 10.83
C SER A 341 28.25 -20.93 9.72
N ASP A 342 29.26 -20.17 10.08
CA ASP A 342 30.40 -19.90 9.17
C ASP A 342 31.29 -21.15 9.03
N GLU A 343 31.77 -21.41 7.81
CA GLU A 343 32.79 -22.41 7.56
C GLU A 343 34.12 -21.97 8.21
N LYS A 344 34.92 -22.90 8.76
CA LYS A 344 36.20 -22.63 9.46
C LYS A 344 37.19 -21.73 8.67
N LYS A 345 37.12 -21.76 7.36
CA LYS A 345 37.97 -20.96 6.44
C LYS A 345 37.14 -20.02 5.54
N ALA A 346 35.99 -19.57 6.03
CA ALA A 346 35.13 -18.69 5.25
C ALA A 346 35.84 -17.35 4.95
N ARG A 347 35.83 -16.93 3.68
CA ARG A 347 36.34 -15.61 3.28
C ARG A 347 35.44 -14.46 3.72
N ARG A 348 34.15 -14.74 3.86
CA ARG A 348 33.10 -13.82 4.35
C ARG A 348 32.40 -14.47 5.53
N THR A 349 32.10 -13.72 6.54
CA THR A 349 31.65 -14.23 7.86
C THR A 349 30.41 -13.49 8.36
N GLY A 350 29.85 -13.96 9.47
CA GLY A 350 28.73 -13.38 10.16
C GLY A 350 27.45 -14.21 10.09
N LYS A 351 27.48 -15.44 9.53
CA LYS A 351 26.29 -16.31 9.55
C LYS A 351 25.77 -16.55 10.96
N SER A 352 26.66 -16.74 11.95
CA SER A 352 26.30 -16.91 13.36
C SER A 352 25.56 -15.71 13.95
N GLU A 353 25.74 -14.52 13.37
CA GLU A 353 25.11 -13.27 13.82
C GLU A 353 23.95 -12.83 12.90
N MET A 354 23.71 -13.55 11.82
CA MET A 354 22.63 -13.20 10.87
C MET A 354 21.26 -13.32 11.53
N THR A 355 20.46 -12.27 11.44
CA THR A 355 19.10 -12.19 11.98
C THR A 355 18.03 -12.16 10.90
N ILE A 356 16.76 -12.30 11.30
CA ILE A 356 15.61 -12.10 10.40
C ILE A 356 15.64 -10.70 9.76
N GLU A 357 16.04 -9.65 10.51
CA GLU A 357 16.19 -8.29 9.98
C GLU A 357 17.19 -8.24 8.81
N HIS A 358 18.33 -8.93 8.91
CA HIS A 358 19.30 -8.99 7.81
C HIS A 358 18.72 -9.62 6.53
N LEU A 359 17.84 -10.61 6.68
CA LEU A 359 17.14 -11.21 5.53
C LEU A 359 16.13 -10.25 4.92
N LEU A 360 15.27 -9.63 5.76
CA LEU A 360 14.24 -8.68 5.32
C LEU A 360 14.82 -7.47 4.60
N THR A 361 16.01 -7.01 5.01
CA THR A 361 16.66 -5.80 4.48
C THR A 361 17.70 -6.09 3.39
N HIS A 362 17.81 -7.33 2.95
CA HIS A 362 18.80 -7.77 1.97
C HIS A 362 20.27 -7.48 2.36
N SER A 363 20.54 -7.35 3.66
CA SER A 363 21.87 -7.12 4.21
C SER A 363 22.57 -8.40 4.72
N SER A 364 22.02 -9.56 4.39
CA SER A 364 22.52 -10.89 4.82
C SER A 364 23.90 -11.27 4.29
N GLY A 365 24.35 -10.64 3.21
CA GLY A 365 25.58 -11.02 2.52
C GLY A 365 25.44 -12.20 1.53
N PHE A 366 24.23 -12.77 1.37
CA PHE A 366 23.97 -13.77 0.32
C PHE A 366 24.10 -13.19 -1.10
N PRO A 367 24.42 -14.02 -2.11
CA PRO A 367 24.31 -13.63 -3.53
C PRO A 367 22.84 -13.34 -3.88
N ALA A 368 22.63 -12.65 -5.02
CA ALA A 368 21.29 -12.29 -5.50
C ALA A 368 20.35 -13.49 -5.67
N GLY A 369 20.88 -14.62 -6.12
CA GLY A 369 20.16 -15.87 -6.28
C GLY A 369 21.13 -17.04 -6.43
N ALA A 370 20.59 -18.25 -6.51
CA ALA A 370 21.30 -19.46 -6.80
C ALA A 370 20.39 -20.42 -7.57
N ALA A 371 20.96 -21.17 -8.52
CA ALA A 371 20.20 -22.16 -9.26
C ALA A 371 20.23 -23.51 -8.52
N TYR A 372 19.54 -23.59 -7.37
CA TYR A 372 19.50 -24.83 -6.58
C TYR A 372 18.86 -25.97 -7.35
N TYR A 373 17.85 -25.69 -8.18
CA TYR A 373 17.21 -26.68 -9.05
C TYR A 373 18.20 -27.38 -10.01
N ALA A 374 19.29 -26.72 -10.37
CA ALA A 374 20.30 -27.30 -11.24
C ALA A 374 21.25 -28.29 -10.52
N LYS A 375 21.27 -28.26 -9.17
CA LYS A 375 22.10 -29.17 -8.38
C LYS A 375 21.54 -30.60 -8.44
N LYS A 376 22.39 -31.57 -8.73
CA LYS A 376 22.01 -32.99 -8.88
C LYS A 376 21.16 -33.51 -7.71
N ILE A 377 21.51 -33.13 -6.47
CA ILE A 377 20.80 -33.58 -5.27
C ILE A 377 19.37 -33.06 -5.22
N VAL A 378 19.11 -31.85 -5.73
CA VAL A 378 17.79 -31.21 -5.78
C VAL A 378 17.02 -31.74 -6.98
N LYS A 379 17.66 -31.80 -8.17
CA LYS A 379 17.04 -32.26 -9.41
C LYS A 379 16.47 -33.69 -9.31
N ASN A 380 17.14 -34.57 -8.57
CA ASN A 380 16.73 -35.97 -8.38
C ASN A 380 15.76 -36.20 -7.23
N ALA A 381 15.28 -35.14 -6.58
CA ALA A 381 14.35 -35.21 -5.46
C ALA A 381 12.93 -34.80 -5.87
N ASN A 382 11.93 -35.24 -5.12
CA ASN A 382 10.53 -34.94 -5.38
C ASN A 382 9.87 -34.25 -4.17
N GLY A 383 8.85 -33.43 -4.40
CA GLY A 383 7.94 -32.87 -3.41
C GLY A 383 8.65 -32.31 -2.16
N LYS A 384 8.24 -32.76 -0.97
CA LYS A 384 8.79 -32.31 0.32
C LYS A 384 10.28 -32.57 0.46
N ASP A 385 10.78 -33.74 0.00
CA ASP A 385 12.20 -34.07 0.02
C ASP A 385 13.02 -33.07 -0.79
N ARG A 386 12.50 -32.57 -1.91
CA ARG A 386 13.14 -31.52 -2.72
C ARG A 386 13.32 -30.23 -1.93
N LYS A 387 12.27 -29.73 -1.28
CA LYS A 387 12.34 -28.52 -0.43
C LYS A 387 13.37 -28.66 0.70
N GLU A 388 13.41 -29.81 1.37
CA GLU A 388 14.39 -30.09 2.43
C GLU A 388 15.85 -30.06 1.89
N LYS A 389 16.08 -30.60 0.70
CA LYS A 389 17.40 -30.55 0.06
C LYS A 389 17.76 -29.12 -0.36
N VAL A 390 16.80 -28.32 -0.83
CA VAL A 390 17.01 -26.90 -1.10
C VAL A 390 17.40 -26.15 0.16
N LEU A 391 16.70 -26.35 1.27
CA LEU A 391 17.05 -25.75 2.55
C LEU A 391 18.50 -26.09 2.95
N LYS A 392 18.90 -27.36 2.87
CA LYS A 392 20.29 -27.78 3.17
C LYS A 392 21.31 -27.06 2.28
N GLU A 393 20.98 -26.82 1.00
CA GLU A 393 21.86 -26.09 0.10
C GLU A 393 21.88 -24.59 0.39
N ILE A 394 20.75 -23.97 0.79
CA ILE A 394 20.69 -22.58 1.25
C ILE A 394 21.61 -22.39 2.46
N LEU A 395 21.50 -23.25 3.48
CA LEU A 395 22.29 -23.16 4.70
C LEU A 395 23.81 -23.27 4.44
N LYS A 396 24.23 -24.00 3.39
CA LYS A 396 25.63 -24.09 2.95
C LYS A 396 26.07 -22.96 2.01
N THR A 397 25.15 -22.14 1.50
CA THR A 397 25.50 -21.09 0.52
C THR A 397 26.51 -20.11 1.09
N LYS A 398 27.60 -19.90 0.36
CA LYS A 398 28.68 -18.98 0.77
C LYS A 398 28.22 -17.54 0.65
N LEU A 399 28.60 -16.73 1.62
CA LEU A 399 28.38 -15.29 1.59
C LEU A 399 29.33 -14.63 0.56
N ILE A 400 28.83 -13.60 -0.14
CA ILE A 400 29.62 -12.73 -1.03
C ILE A 400 30.04 -11.43 -0.34
N ASN A 401 29.36 -11.04 0.75
CA ASN A 401 29.71 -9.94 1.63
C ASN A 401 29.60 -10.41 3.09
N ASN A 402 30.25 -9.72 4.03
CA ASN A 402 29.99 -9.94 5.45
C ASN A 402 28.57 -9.48 5.79
N VAL A 403 27.94 -10.16 6.75
CA VAL A 403 26.59 -9.80 7.21
C VAL A 403 26.53 -8.36 7.67
N GLY A 404 25.51 -7.61 7.29
CA GLY A 404 25.29 -6.20 7.62
C GLY A 404 26.16 -5.20 6.85
N SER A 405 27.16 -5.65 6.06
CA SER A 405 28.13 -4.74 5.44
C SER A 405 27.67 -4.14 4.11
N LYS A 406 26.74 -4.77 3.42
CA LYS A 406 26.23 -4.33 2.10
C LYS A 406 24.83 -4.88 1.84
N VAL A 407 23.97 -4.05 1.28
CA VAL A 407 22.66 -4.47 0.78
C VAL A 407 22.81 -5.01 -0.63
N VAL A 408 22.43 -6.28 -0.83
CA VAL A 408 22.35 -6.97 -2.12
C VAL A 408 21.01 -7.67 -2.20
N TYR A 409 20.13 -7.22 -3.09
CA TYR A 409 18.84 -7.87 -3.33
C TYR A 409 19.04 -9.36 -3.58
N SER A 410 18.42 -10.22 -2.74
CA SER A 410 18.64 -11.66 -2.76
C SER A 410 17.34 -12.42 -2.57
N ASP A 411 17.03 -13.30 -3.52
CA ASP A 411 15.89 -14.21 -3.44
C ASP A 411 16.08 -15.26 -2.34
N ILE A 412 17.34 -15.64 -2.08
CA ILE A 412 17.70 -16.61 -1.03
C ILE A 412 17.20 -16.16 0.35
N ASN A 413 17.24 -14.86 0.64
CA ASN A 413 16.74 -14.31 1.88
C ASN A 413 15.27 -14.69 2.10
N PHE A 414 14.46 -14.49 1.11
CA PHE A 414 13.02 -14.72 1.19
C PHE A 414 12.64 -16.20 1.10
N MET A 415 13.42 -16.99 0.38
CA MET A 415 13.32 -18.46 0.46
C MET A 415 13.56 -18.92 1.90
N LEU A 416 14.61 -18.42 2.57
CA LEU A 416 14.94 -18.80 3.95
C LEU A 416 13.88 -18.32 4.94
N LEU A 417 13.31 -17.11 4.74
CA LEU A 417 12.20 -16.61 5.56
C LEU A 417 10.97 -17.51 5.48
N SER A 418 10.59 -18.04 4.30
CA SER A 418 9.47 -18.98 4.21
C SER A 418 9.74 -20.29 4.96
N PHE A 419 10.97 -20.79 4.95
CA PHE A 419 11.36 -21.94 5.77
C PHE A 419 11.31 -21.65 7.28
N ILE A 420 11.61 -20.42 7.70
CA ILE A 420 11.45 -20.01 9.11
C ILE A 420 9.97 -20.04 9.50
N VAL A 421 9.07 -19.53 8.64
CA VAL A 421 7.62 -19.61 8.89
C VAL A 421 7.18 -21.07 9.06
N GLU A 422 7.54 -21.95 8.11
CA GLU A 422 7.23 -23.39 8.20
C GLU A 422 7.80 -24.04 9.47
N LYS A 423 9.03 -23.69 9.85
CA LYS A 423 9.70 -24.22 11.03
C LYS A 423 9.03 -23.81 12.36
N VAL A 424 8.57 -22.56 12.44
CA VAL A 424 7.98 -21.99 13.66
C VAL A 424 6.53 -22.44 13.83
N THR A 425 5.80 -22.60 12.72
CA THR A 425 4.36 -22.88 12.76
C THR A 425 4.01 -24.36 12.61
N GLY A 426 4.88 -25.14 11.99
CA GLY A 426 4.57 -26.52 11.60
C GLY A 426 3.63 -26.64 10.39
N GLN A 427 3.14 -25.50 9.86
CA GLN A 427 2.29 -25.43 8.67
C GLN A 427 3.13 -25.21 7.42
N THR A 428 2.59 -25.52 6.23
CA THR A 428 3.19 -25.07 4.98
C THR A 428 3.06 -23.56 4.83
N PHE A 429 3.98 -22.94 4.11
CA PHE A 429 4.04 -21.49 4.00
C PHE A 429 2.76 -20.87 3.37
N ASP A 430 2.25 -21.47 2.31
CA ASP A 430 1.00 -21.09 1.66
C ASP A 430 -0.21 -21.21 2.59
N SER A 431 -0.35 -22.35 3.29
CA SER A 431 -1.44 -22.56 4.25
C SER A 431 -1.41 -21.53 5.38
N PHE A 432 -0.23 -21.23 5.94
CA PHE A 432 -0.12 -20.22 7.00
C PHE A 432 -0.56 -18.84 6.53
N VAL A 433 -0.12 -18.42 5.34
CA VAL A 433 -0.49 -17.09 4.79
C VAL A 433 -1.98 -17.03 4.49
N GLU A 434 -2.57 -18.10 3.94
CA GLU A 434 -4.00 -18.18 3.67
C GLU A 434 -4.82 -18.09 4.96
N ASP A 435 -4.49 -18.90 5.96
CA ASP A 435 -5.22 -18.98 7.23
C ASP A 435 -5.11 -17.70 8.07
N LYS A 436 -3.93 -17.09 8.11
CA LYS A 436 -3.65 -15.99 9.05
C LYS A 436 -3.78 -14.60 8.42
N ILE A 437 -3.78 -14.49 7.08
CA ILE A 437 -3.80 -13.21 6.37
C ILE A 437 -4.99 -13.12 5.41
N TYR A 438 -5.08 -14.03 4.43
CA TYR A 438 -6.04 -13.85 3.34
C TYR A 438 -7.47 -14.17 3.73
N THR A 439 -7.70 -15.29 4.43
CA THR A 439 -9.03 -15.70 4.89
C THR A 439 -9.65 -14.70 5.86
N PRO A 440 -8.94 -14.20 6.91
CA PRO A 440 -9.47 -13.16 7.79
C PRO A 440 -9.86 -11.87 7.08
N LEU A 441 -9.13 -11.50 6.02
CA LEU A 441 -9.43 -10.34 5.18
C LEU A 441 -10.45 -10.64 4.06
N SER A 442 -11.01 -11.86 4.02
CA SER A 442 -11.96 -12.32 3.00
C SER A 442 -11.42 -12.25 1.57
N LEU A 443 -10.11 -12.37 1.40
CA LEU A 443 -9.45 -12.34 0.09
C LEU A 443 -9.59 -13.70 -0.60
N LYS A 444 -10.31 -13.73 -1.72
CA LYS A 444 -10.58 -14.97 -2.48
C LYS A 444 -9.76 -15.09 -3.77
N ARG A 445 -9.06 -14.01 -4.16
CA ARG A 445 -8.33 -13.94 -5.44
C ARG A 445 -6.85 -13.60 -5.24
N ILE A 446 -6.25 -14.30 -4.28
CA ILE A 446 -4.83 -14.28 -4.01
C ILE A 446 -4.43 -15.65 -3.42
N CYS A 447 -3.54 -16.38 -4.07
CA CYS A 447 -3.12 -17.72 -3.64
C CYS A 447 -1.82 -18.13 -4.33
N PHE A 448 -1.15 -19.12 -3.77
CA PHE A 448 -0.17 -19.92 -4.51
C PHE A 448 -0.92 -20.97 -5.35
N LYS A 449 -0.30 -21.48 -6.41
CA LYS A 449 -0.82 -22.59 -7.24
C LYS A 449 -2.30 -22.44 -7.63
N PRO A 450 -2.69 -21.41 -8.36
CA PRO A 450 -4.09 -21.09 -8.61
C PRO A 450 -4.89 -22.23 -9.24
N LEU A 451 -4.25 -23.09 -10.02
CA LEU A 451 -4.92 -24.27 -10.62
C LEU A 451 -5.37 -25.29 -9.57
N GLU A 452 -4.59 -25.49 -8.49
CA GLU A 452 -4.97 -26.37 -7.38
C GLU A 452 -6.10 -25.76 -6.53
N HIS A 453 -6.25 -24.42 -6.53
CA HIS A 453 -7.39 -23.69 -5.93
C HIS A 453 -8.61 -23.63 -6.85
N GLY A 454 -8.61 -24.31 -7.99
CA GLY A 454 -9.75 -24.43 -8.90
C GLY A 454 -9.95 -23.24 -9.83
N PHE A 455 -9.00 -22.30 -9.93
CA PHE A 455 -9.08 -21.23 -10.92
C PHE A 455 -8.84 -21.78 -12.33
N PRO A 456 -9.75 -21.56 -13.28
CA PRO A 456 -9.53 -22.00 -14.66
C PRO A 456 -8.47 -21.12 -15.34
N LEU A 457 -7.79 -21.64 -16.33
CA LEU A 457 -6.81 -20.89 -17.13
C LEU A 457 -7.40 -19.60 -17.73
N SER A 458 -8.72 -19.59 -18.04
CA SER A 458 -9.44 -18.42 -18.54
C SER A 458 -9.52 -17.25 -17.54
N GLU A 459 -9.16 -17.46 -16.28
CA GLU A 459 -9.11 -16.41 -15.24
C GLU A 459 -7.67 -16.06 -14.82
N ILE A 460 -6.65 -16.61 -15.47
CA ILE A 460 -5.23 -16.40 -15.14
C ILE A 460 -4.51 -15.83 -16.35
N ALA A 461 -3.84 -14.69 -16.23
CA ALA A 461 -3.02 -14.16 -17.31
C ALA A 461 -1.79 -15.03 -17.57
N ALA A 462 -1.55 -15.38 -18.81
CA ALA A 462 -0.36 -16.09 -19.19
C ALA A 462 0.90 -15.23 -19.05
N THR A 463 2.00 -15.81 -18.59
CA THR A 463 3.15 -15.02 -18.12
C THR A 463 4.26 -14.87 -19.16
N GLU A 464 4.63 -15.93 -19.89
CA GLU A 464 5.74 -15.90 -20.87
C GLU A 464 5.42 -16.69 -22.13
N ILE A 465 5.93 -16.23 -23.27
CA ILE A 465 5.87 -16.92 -24.57
C ILE A 465 7.24 -17.51 -24.92
N GLY A 466 7.27 -18.80 -25.20
CA GLY A 466 8.18 -19.42 -26.17
C GLY A 466 9.67 -19.37 -25.88
N LEU A 467 10.15 -19.11 -24.68
CA LEU A 467 11.54 -19.27 -24.33
C LEU A 467 11.72 -20.20 -23.15
N ASN A 468 12.34 -21.35 -23.42
CA ASN A 468 12.74 -22.29 -22.38
C ASN A 468 13.92 -21.76 -21.57
N ARG A 469 13.74 -20.64 -20.83
CA ARG A 469 14.77 -20.11 -19.92
C ARG A 469 14.95 -20.99 -18.71
N SER A 470 13.92 -21.66 -18.30
CA SER A 470 13.90 -22.42 -17.05
C SER A 470 14.15 -23.91 -17.26
N LYS A 471 14.34 -24.39 -18.48
CA LYS A 471 14.38 -25.82 -18.80
C LYS A 471 13.23 -26.60 -18.19
N ARG A 472 12.04 -25.97 -18.13
CA ARG A 472 10.86 -26.55 -17.50
C ARG A 472 10.34 -27.78 -18.21
N ASN A 473 10.36 -27.75 -19.54
CA ASN A 473 10.01 -28.91 -20.37
C ASN A 473 10.87 -28.94 -21.67
N GLU A 474 11.19 -30.09 -22.12
CA GLU A 474 12.01 -30.33 -23.33
C GLU A 474 11.23 -30.15 -24.64
N THR A 475 9.97 -29.70 -24.60
CA THR A 475 9.12 -29.48 -25.76
C THR A 475 9.17 -28.04 -26.26
N ASN A 476 9.32 -27.85 -27.55
CA ASN A 476 9.61 -26.58 -28.23
C ASN A 476 8.51 -25.52 -28.21
N ASN A 477 7.35 -25.78 -27.62
CA ASN A 477 6.22 -24.86 -27.55
C ASN A 477 5.89 -24.50 -26.08
N TYR A 478 6.75 -23.68 -25.48
CA TYR A 478 6.63 -23.39 -24.06
C TYR A 478 5.86 -22.10 -23.79
N PHE A 479 4.84 -22.22 -22.99
CA PHE A 479 3.90 -21.20 -22.58
C PHE A 479 3.66 -21.31 -21.09
N VAL A 480 4.05 -20.28 -20.31
CA VAL A 480 3.81 -20.27 -18.85
C VAL A 480 2.42 -19.73 -18.55
N HIS A 481 1.52 -20.62 -18.13
CA HIS A 481 0.14 -20.28 -17.86
C HIS A 481 -0.39 -21.05 -16.65
N GLY A 482 -0.84 -20.34 -15.62
CA GLY A 482 -1.34 -20.94 -14.37
C GLY A 482 -0.27 -21.51 -13.44
N HIS A 483 0.99 -21.44 -13.82
CA HIS A 483 2.15 -21.85 -13.04
C HIS A 483 3.09 -20.69 -12.78
N VAL A 484 3.81 -20.73 -11.64
CA VAL A 484 4.79 -19.68 -11.32
C VAL A 484 5.86 -19.57 -12.38
N HIS A 485 6.17 -18.34 -12.78
CA HIS A 485 7.19 -18.06 -13.79
C HIS A 485 8.62 -18.29 -13.27
N ASP A 486 8.89 -17.96 -12.02
CA ASP A 486 10.23 -18.08 -11.44
C ASP A 486 10.73 -19.51 -11.44
N PRO A 487 11.92 -19.79 -12.07
CA PRO A 487 12.41 -21.16 -12.23
C PRO A 487 12.84 -21.80 -10.90
N GLU A 488 13.30 -21.02 -9.93
CA GLU A 488 13.67 -21.55 -8.62
C GLU A 488 12.42 -21.92 -7.81
N ALA A 489 11.39 -21.06 -7.81
CA ALA A 489 10.12 -21.35 -7.17
C ALA A 489 9.45 -22.59 -7.79
N TYR A 490 9.45 -22.69 -9.13
CA TYR A 490 8.85 -23.82 -9.84
C TYR A 490 9.60 -25.14 -9.60
N ASN A 491 10.90 -25.17 -9.89
CA ASN A 491 11.67 -26.41 -9.92
C ASN A 491 12.20 -26.86 -8.55
N SER A 492 12.33 -25.93 -7.57
CA SER A 492 12.94 -26.22 -6.26
C SER A 492 11.93 -26.19 -5.11
N MET A 493 10.91 -25.33 -5.19
CA MET A 493 10.06 -24.97 -4.07
C MET A 493 8.60 -25.42 -4.24
N ASN A 494 8.30 -26.30 -5.21
CA ASN A 494 6.94 -26.76 -5.49
C ASN A 494 5.95 -25.63 -5.76
N GLU A 495 6.38 -24.58 -6.44
CA GLU A 495 5.64 -23.35 -6.74
C GLU A 495 5.27 -22.49 -5.51
N VAL A 496 5.66 -22.89 -4.29
CA VAL A 496 5.41 -22.17 -3.04
C VAL A 496 6.72 -21.73 -2.43
N SER A 497 7.05 -20.46 -2.61
CA SER A 497 8.31 -19.89 -2.10
C SER A 497 8.10 -18.47 -1.56
N GLY A 498 8.89 -18.10 -0.55
CA GLY A 498 8.81 -16.76 0.02
C GLY A 498 9.26 -15.63 -0.92
N HIS A 499 9.96 -15.93 -2.02
CA HIS A 499 10.46 -14.93 -2.94
C HIS A 499 9.61 -14.74 -4.20
N ALA A 500 8.81 -15.75 -4.59
CA ALA A 500 7.96 -15.78 -5.79
C ALA A 500 6.91 -16.90 -5.70
N GLY A 501 5.87 -16.88 -6.56
CA GLY A 501 4.87 -17.94 -6.68
C GLY A 501 3.47 -17.52 -6.28
N LEU A 502 3.30 -16.33 -5.68
CA LEU A 502 1.98 -15.81 -5.37
C LEU A 502 1.31 -15.30 -6.64
N PHE A 503 0.04 -15.64 -6.83
CA PHE A 503 -0.86 -15.07 -7.83
C PHE A 503 -1.90 -14.19 -7.15
N GLY A 504 -2.35 -13.13 -7.83
CA GLY A 504 -3.38 -12.26 -7.29
C GLY A 504 -3.92 -11.28 -8.31
N ASN A 505 -5.03 -10.62 -7.96
CA ASN A 505 -5.60 -9.51 -8.71
C ASN A 505 -5.32 -8.17 -8.02
N ALA A 506 -5.57 -7.06 -8.72
CA ALA A 506 -5.26 -5.73 -8.19
C ALA A 506 -6.06 -5.38 -6.93
N GLU A 507 -7.32 -5.82 -6.82
CA GLU A 507 -8.16 -5.54 -5.65
C GLU A 507 -7.61 -6.23 -4.38
N SER A 508 -7.18 -7.48 -4.46
CA SER A 508 -6.60 -8.19 -3.32
C SER A 508 -5.33 -7.50 -2.81
N LEU A 509 -4.48 -7.04 -3.72
CA LEU A 509 -3.28 -6.29 -3.34
C LEU A 509 -3.63 -4.91 -2.74
N ALA A 510 -4.66 -4.25 -3.26
CA ALA A 510 -5.11 -2.96 -2.73
C ALA A 510 -5.64 -3.09 -1.30
N VAL A 511 -6.38 -4.15 -0.97
CA VAL A 511 -6.83 -4.44 0.41
C VAL A 511 -5.64 -4.66 1.34
N LEU A 512 -4.63 -5.43 0.92
CA LEU A 512 -3.42 -5.64 1.70
C LEU A 512 -2.62 -4.33 1.88
N ALA A 513 -2.50 -3.52 0.83
CA ALA A 513 -1.88 -2.20 0.91
C ALA A 513 -2.65 -1.27 1.86
N GLN A 514 -4.00 -1.25 1.80
CA GLN A 514 -4.83 -0.49 2.74
C GLN A 514 -4.66 -0.98 4.17
N THR A 515 -4.52 -2.30 4.39
CA THR A 515 -4.22 -2.86 5.72
C THR A 515 -2.94 -2.28 6.30
N MET A 516 -1.89 -2.09 5.47
CA MET A 516 -0.64 -1.43 5.91
C MET A 516 -0.83 0.06 6.21
N ILE A 517 -1.54 0.81 5.37
CA ILE A 517 -1.87 2.22 5.62
C ILE A 517 -2.68 2.38 6.92
N ASN A 518 -3.59 1.47 7.19
CA ASN A 518 -4.44 1.47 8.38
C ASN A 518 -3.69 1.12 9.68
N GLY A 519 -2.43 0.76 9.62
CA GLY A 519 -1.68 0.32 10.78
C GLY A 519 -1.95 -1.14 11.19
N GLY A 520 -2.35 -2.00 10.25
CA GLY A 520 -2.41 -3.44 10.44
C GLY A 520 -3.80 -4.07 10.49
N GLY A 521 -4.85 -3.33 10.10
CA GLY A 521 -6.20 -3.87 10.05
C GLY A 521 -7.03 -3.37 8.86
N TYR A 522 -8.16 -4.01 8.60
CA TYR A 522 -9.10 -3.67 7.53
C TYR A 522 -10.53 -4.04 7.95
N GLY A 523 -11.46 -3.08 7.92
CA GLY A 523 -12.81 -3.29 8.43
C GLY A 523 -12.80 -3.70 9.90
N ASN A 524 -13.40 -4.83 10.22
CA ASN A 524 -13.45 -5.35 11.59
C ASN A 524 -12.27 -6.30 11.92
N THR A 525 -11.29 -6.46 11.02
CA THR A 525 -10.22 -7.44 11.16
C THR A 525 -8.89 -6.77 11.48
N ARG A 526 -8.22 -7.21 12.54
CA ARG A 526 -6.83 -6.86 12.87
C ARG A 526 -5.90 -8.01 12.48
N ILE A 527 -4.93 -7.71 11.62
CA ILE A 527 -3.88 -8.69 11.26
C ILE A 527 -2.64 -8.48 12.14
N PHE A 528 -2.28 -7.20 12.41
CA PHE A 528 -1.17 -6.82 13.29
C PHE A 528 -1.55 -5.58 14.13
N SER A 529 -0.69 -5.23 15.11
CA SER A 529 -0.81 -3.93 15.80
C SER A 529 -0.20 -2.80 14.97
N GLU A 530 -0.64 -1.57 15.25
CA GLU A 530 -0.09 -0.36 14.62
C GLU A 530 1.41 -0.21 14.89
N THR A 531 1.88 -0.49 16.12
CA THR A 531 3.29 -0.45 16.49
C THR A 531 4.13 -1.37 15.62
N ILE A 532 3.67 -2.61 15.42
CA ILE A 532 4.37 -3.58 14.56
C ILE A 532 4.37 -3.10 13.11
N THR A 533 3.24 -2.60 12.61
CA THR A 533 3.16 -2.07 11.25
C THR A 533 4.11 -0.90 11.04
N ARG A 534 4.17 0.05 11.96
CA ARG A 534 5.12 1.17 11.92
C ARG A 534 6.57 0.72 11.94
N ASN A 535 6.90 -0.29 12.77
CA ASN A 535 8.26 -0.84 12.81
C ASN A 535 8.64 -1.46 11.46
N PHE A 536 7.72 -2.17 10.79
CA PHE A 536 7.97 -2.76 9.48
C PHE A 536 8.05 -1.73 8.35
N LEU A 537 7.45 -0.56 8.52
CA LEU A 537 7.55 0.57 7.60
C LEU A 537 8.66 1.57 7.99
N GLY A 538 9.39 1.32 9.07
CA GLY A 538 10.53 2.11 9.49
C GLY A 538 11.71 2.00 8.53
N VAL A 539 12.45 3.09 8.36
CA VAL A 539 13.67 3.11 7.53
C VAL A 539 14.71 2.13 8.06
N SER A 540 15.22 1.26 7.19
CA SER A 540 16.25 0.30 7.56
C SER A 540 17.57 1.00 7.95
N GLN A 541 18.20 0.53 9.03
CA GLN A 541 19.54 0.96 9.43
C GLN A 541 20.63 0.60 8.40
N TYR A 542 20.37 -0.36 7.51
CA TYR A 542 21.35 -0.83 6.52
C TYR A 542 21.29 -0.06 5.20
N HIS A 543 20.13 0.47 4.83
CA HIS A 543 19.99 1.25 3.61
C HIS A 543 18.69 2.09 3.61
N PRO A 544 18.77 3.41 3.38
CA PRO A 544 17.63 4.31 3.53
C PRO A 544 16.50 4.11 2.48
N ALA A 545 16.76 3.38 1.39
CA ALA A 545 15.72 3.05 0.39
C ALA A 545 14.98 1.74 0.70
N TYR A 546 15.17 1.16 1.90
CA TYR A 546 14.48 -0.05 2.35
C TYR A 546 13.87 0.15 3.73
N ALA A 547 12.71 -0.46 3.92
CA ALA A 547 12.15 -0.81 5.22
C ALA A 547 12.28 -2.33 5.42
N LEU A 548 11.59 -2.93 6.41
CA LEU A 548 11.64 -4.37 6.62
C LEU A 548 10.88 -5.12 5.50
N GLY A 549 11.59 -5.46 4.44
CA GLY A 549 11.09 -6.15 3.26
C GLY A 549 10.52 -5.24 2.17
N TRP A 550 10.17 -3.99 2.46
CA TRP A 550 9.61 -3.03 1.50
C TRP A 550 10.70 -2.17 0.86
N ARG A 551 10.55 -1.85 -0.42
CA ARG A 551 11.26 -0.72 -1.05
C ARG A 551 10.57 0.56 -0.64
N MET A 552 11.37 1.61 -0.41
CA MET A 552 10.89 2.89 0.11
C MET A 552 11.43 4.07 -0.73
N GLN A 553 10.60 5.07 -0.98
CA GLN A 553 10.96 6.25 -1.80
C GLN A 553 11.91 7.23 -1.08
N ASN A 554 12.18 7.06 0.19
CA ASN A 554 12.90 7.97 1.08
C ASN A 554 14.15 8.68 0.49
N THR A 555 14.81 8.10 -0.51
CA THR A 555 16.02 8.63 -1.17
C THR A 555 15.88 8.84 -2.66
N ASP A 556 14.68 8.95 -3.17
CA ASP A 556 14.39 8.97 -4.62
C ASP A 556 14.94 7.75 -5.40
N ALA A 557 15.39 6.71 -4.69
CA ALA A 557 15.99 5.53 -5.32
C ALA A 557 15.01 4.80 -6.25
N TYR A 558 13.73 4.91 -5.98
CA TYR A 558 12.66 4.26 -6.76
C TYR A 558 11.79 5.24 -7.56
N LYS A 559 12.19 6.49 -7.73
CA LYS A 559 11.43 7.49 -8.51
C LYS A 559 11.06 7.03 -9.93
N TRP A 560 11.88 6.19 -10.55
CA TRP A 560 11.63 5.59 -11.87
C TRP A 560 10.51 4.53 -11.85
N ASN A 561 10.10 4.08 -10.67
CA ASN A 561 9.00 3.14 -10.48
C ASN A 561 7.81 3.81 -9.78
N PHE A 562 8.06 4.60 -8.72
CA PHE A 562 7.02 5.15 -7.85
C PHE A 562 6.59 6.58 -8.24
N SER A 563 7.34 7.31 -9.02
CA SER A 563 7.19 8.73 -9.37
C SER A 563 8.11 9.65 -8.58
N THR A 564 8.48 10.76 -9.19
CA THR A 564 9.15 11.89 -8.50
C THR A 564 8.17 12.69 -7.60
N LEU A 565 6.87 12.47 -7.76
CA LEU A 565 5.80 13.10 -6.96
C LEU A 565 5.40 12.27 -5.75
N ALA A 566 5.93 11.05 -5.63
CA ALA A 566 5.66 10.17 -4.50
C ALA A 566 6.30 10.71 -3.22
N SER A 567 5.60 10.58 -2.08
CA SER A 567 6.14 11.00 -0.80
C SER A 567 7.33 10.13 -0.35
N PRO A 568 8.19 10.61 0.55
CA PRO A 568 9.24 9.77 1.15
C PRO A 568 8.70 8.52 1.83
N GLN A 569 7.44 8.52 2.30
CA GLN A 569 6.75 7.40 2.92
C GLN A 569 5.92 6.58 1.92
N THR A 570 6.38 6.51 0.68
CA THR A 570 5.85 5.59 -0.33
C THR A 570 6.61 4.28 -0.27
N PHE A 571 5.87 3.19 -0.12
CA PHE A 571 6.36 1.82 -0.05
C PHE A 571 5.82 1.01 -1.21
N GLY A 572 6.58 0.04 -1.67
CA GLY A 572 6.11 -0.82 -2.74
C GLY A 572 7.17 -1.79 -3.24
N HIS A 573 6.85 -2.47 -4.33
CA HIS A 573 7.77 -3.38 -5.02
C HIS A 573 7.37 -3.60 -6.48
N THR A 574 8.30 -4.11 -7.27
CA THR A 574 8.08 -4.52 -8.65
C THR A 574 8.30 -6.02 -8.80
N GLY A 575 7.53 -6.68 -9.68
CA GLY A 575 7.70 -8.07 -10.08
C GLY A 575 8.37 -8.22 -11.44
N TRP A 576 9.14 -9.31 -11.61
CA TRP A 576 9.80 -9.63 -12.88
C TRP A 576 8.81 -9.74 -14.04
N THR A 577 7.66 -10.32 -13.80
CA THR A 577 6.58 -10.55 -14.76
C THR A 577 5.97 -9.28 -15.35
N GLY A 578 6.15 -8.14 -14.67
CA GLY A 578 5.62 -6.84 -15.07
C GLY A 578 4.65 -6.25 -14.05
N THR A 579 4.57 -6.79 -12.86
CA THR A 579 3.70 -6.30 -11.80
C THR A 579 4.37 -5.21 -10.96
N MET A 580 3.60 -4.23 -10.51
CA MET A 580 4.02 -3.19 -9.57
C MET A 580 2.90 -2.90 -8.60
N SER A 581 3.26 -2.69 -7.35
CA SER A 581 2.36 -2.20 -6.32
C SER A 581 3.06 -1.14 -5.49
N LEU A 582 2.34 -0.08 -5.14
CA LEU A 582 2.78 0.90 -4.17
C LEU A 582 1.62 1.38 -3.30
N PHE A 583 1.96 1.84 -2.10
CA PHE A 583 1.08 2.65 -1.27
C PHE A 583 1.88 3.81 -0.65
N ASP A 584 1.27 4.97 -0.63
CA ASP A 584 1.82 6.22 -0.11
C ASP A 584 1.04 6.60 1.15
N VAL A 585 1.68 6.47 2.30
CA VAL A 585 1.04 6.66 3.61
C VAL A 585 0.67 8.13 3.84
N GLU A 586 1.52 9.06 3.40
CA GLU A 586 1.27 10.51 3.57
C GLU A 586 0.10 10.98 2.71
N ASN A 587 0.00 10.43 1.49
CA ASN A 587 -1.03 10.81 0.53
C ASN A 587 -2.29 9.93 0.59
N ASN A 588 -2.34 8.90 1.45
CA ASN A 588 -3.41 7.89 1.48
C ASN A 588 -3.74 7.37 0.06
N LEU A 589 -2.70 7.03 -0.71
CA LEU A 589 -2.79 6.66 -2.11
C LEU A 589 -2.27 5.24 -2.32
N ILE A 590 -3.02 4.45 -3.09
CA ILE A 590 -2.62 3.10 -3.50
C ILE A 590 -2.65 3.05 -5.02
N ILE A 591 -1.58 2.52 -5.62
CA ILE A 591 -1.49 2.28 -7.07
C ILE A 591 -1.02 0.84 -7.28
N ILE A 592 -1.85 0.04 -7.96
CA ILE A 592 -1.54 -1.33 -8.33
C ILE A 592 -1.59 -1.43 -9.85
N ILE A 593 -0.48 -1.85 -10.47
CA ILE A 593 -0.37 -2.11 -11.91
C ILE A 593 0.09 -3.55 -12.08
N LEU A 594 -0.81 -4.43 -12.51
CA LEU A 594 -0.49 -5.82 -12.80
C LEU A 594 -0.44 -6.03 -14.30
N THR A 595 0.66 -6.56 -14.79
CA THR A 595 0.85 -6.85 -16.20
C THR A 595 1.52 -8.22 -16.39
N ASN A 596 1.37 -8.77 -17.58
CA ASN A 596 2.11 -9.93 -18.04
C ASN A 596 3.11 -9.56 -19.15
N ALA A 597 3.91 -8.52 -18.92
CA ALA A 597 4.82 -7.94 -19.91
C ALA A 597 5.77 -8.95 -20.57
N LYS A 598 6.09 -10.06 -19.87
CA LYS A 598 6.91 -11.16 -20.41
C LYS A 598 6.16 -12.03 -21.42
N HIS A 599 4.83 -11.91 -21.50
CA HIS A 599 4.01 -12.56 -22.51
C HIS A 599 4.11 -11.81 -23.86
N SER A 600 5.33 -11.56 -24.33
CA SER A 600 5.69 -10.86 -25.56
C SER A 600 6.98 -11.43 -26.13
N ALA A 601 7.36 -11.04 -27.34
CA ALA A 601 8.56 -11.58 -27.98
C ALA A 601 9.85 -11.22 -27.21
N TYR A 602 10.78 -12.17 -27.21
CA TYR A 602 12.09 -11.99 -26.58
C TYR A 602 13.02 -11.13 -27.44
N THR A 603 13.68 -10.15 -26.84
CA THR A 603 14.58 -9.23 -27.52
C THR A 603 16.07 -9.43 -27.19
N GLY A 604 16.39 -10.42 -26.34
CA GLY A 604 17.76 -10.68 -25.87
C GLY A 604 18.07 -10.11 -24.49
N GLY A 605 19.19 -10.49 -23.88
CA GLY A 605 19.67 -9.91 -22.62
C GLY A 605 18.67 -9.92 -21.44
N ASN A 606 17.80 -10.92 -21.35
CA ASN A 606 16.71 -11.01 -20.38
C ASN A 606 15.56 -10.00 -20.58
N GLN A 607 15.39 -9.47 -21.78
CA GLN A 607 14.37 -8.48 -22.12
C GLN A 607 13.35 -9.05 -23.10
N PHE A 608 12.14 -8.53 -23.05
CA PHE A 608 11.00 -8.84 -23.90
C PHE A 608 10.43 -7.53 -24.48
N GLU A 609 9.72 -7.60 -25.61
CA GLU A 609 9.10 -6.39 -26.20
C GLU A 609 8.25 -5.62 -25.19
N GLY A 610 7.50 -6.31 -24.34
CA GLY A 610 6.69 -5.69 -23.26
C GLY A 610 7.49 -4.88 -22.25
N ASP A 611 8.80 -5.15 -22.08
CA ASP A 611 9.64 -4.39 -21.14
C ASP A 611 9.93 -2.96 -21.62
N TYR A 612 9.65 -2.65 -22.87
CA TYR A 612 9.93 -1.34 -23.45
C TYR A 612 8.74 -0.38 -23.42
N PHE A 613 7.55 -0.84 -23.03
CA PHE A 613 6.36 0.01 -22.91
C PHE A 613 6.36 0.85 -21.62
N LEU A 614 5.71 2.02 -21.66
CA LEU A 614 5.53 2.89 -20.49
C LEU A 614 4.78 2.18 -19.37
N THR A 615 3.80 1.35 -19.69
CA THR A 615 3.07 0.53 -18.70
C THR A 615 4.02 -0.35 -17.87
N ARG A 616 5.16 -0.76 -18.41
CA ARG A 616 6.21 -1.50 -17.69
C ARG A 616 7.24 -0.59 -17.03
N ASN A 617 7.41 0.63 -17.54
CA ASN A 617 8.25 1.67 -16.95
C ASN A 617 7.37 2.57 -16.07
N TYR A 618 6.90 2.05 -14.98
CA TYR A 618 5.81 2.54 -14.12
C TYR A 618 5.86 4.03 -13.77
N GLY A 619 7.06 4.61 -13.58
CA GLY A 619 7.25 5.99 -13.11
C GLY A 619 6.53 7.04 -13.94
N ALA A 620 6.38 6.84 -15.26
CA ALA A 620 5.62 7.74 -16.12
C ALA A 620 4.11 7.65 -15.81
N ILE A 621 3.57 6.43 -15.77
CA ILE A 621 2.14 6.20 -15.47
C ILE A 621 1.80 6.66 -14.06
N THR A 622 2.63 6.31 -13.06
CA THR A 622 2.41 6.75 -11.67
C THR A 622 2.49 8.25 -11.52
N SER A 623 3.37 8.96 -12.27
CA SER A 623 3.44 10.43 -12.24
C SER A 623 2.16 11.09 -12.79
N ILE A 624 1.57 10.54 -13.84
CA ILE A 624 0.26 11.02 -14.34
C ILE A 624 -0.82 10.75 -13.28
N ILE A 625 -0.79 9.58 -12.62
CA ILE A 625 -1.74 9.27 -11.54
C ILE A 625 -1.58 10.24 -10.37
N TYR A 626 -0.36 10.52 -9.91
CA TYR A 626 -0.12 11.50 -8.83
C TYR A 626 -0.61 12.90 -9.22
N SER A 627 -0.49 13.31 -10.50
CA SER A 627 -0.99 14.59 -10.96
C SER A 627 -2.53 14.70 -10.92
N ALA A 628 -3.24 13.57 -10.83
CA ALA A 628 -4.68 13.58 -10.62
C ALA A 628 -5.10 14.10 -9.22
N PHE A 629 -4.17 14.13 -8.28
CA PHE A 629 -4.38 14.53 -6.87
C PHE A 629 -3.61 15.80 -6.50
N SER A 630 -3.21 16.57 -7.49
CA SER A 630 -2.46 17.82 -7.37
C SER A 630 -3.08 18.90 -8.26
N ASP A 631 -2.76 20.18 -8.02
CA ASP A 631 -3.30 21.32 -8.76
C ASP A 631 -2.69 21.50 -10.18
N TYR A 632 -2.37 20.42 -10.85
CA TYR A 632 -1.86 20.46 -12.22
C TYR A 632 -2.98 20.58 -13.23
N ASP A 633 -2.82 21.53 -14.17
CA ASP A 633 -3.80 21.80 -15.23
C ASP A 633 -3.64 20.90 -16.47
N SER A 634 -4.53 21.10 -17.44
CA SER A 634 -4.51 20.36 -18.71
C SER A 634 -3.27 20.63 -19.56
N GLU A 635 -2.63 21.81 -19.45
CA GLU A 635 -1.42 22.14 -20.20
C GLU A 635 -0.19 21.45 -19.59
N TYR A 636 -0.16 21.23 -18.26
CA TYR A 636 0.86 20.40 -17.64
C TYR A 636 0.80 18.96 -18.16
N LEU A 637 -0.41 18.36 -18.23
CA LEU A 637 -0.60 17.01 -18.76
C LEU A 637 -0.20 16.93 -20.25
N ALA A 638 -0.52 17.96 -21.04
CA ALA A 638 -0.12 18.08 -22.43
C ALA A 638 1.41 18.15 -22.58
N THR A 639 2.08 18.93 -21.73
CA THR A 639 3.54 19.03 -21.68
C THR A 639 4.17 17.69 -21.33
N LEU A 640 3.71 17.04 -20.28
CA LEU A 640 4.19 15.72 -19.85
C LEU A 640 4.09 14.69 -20.99
N LEU A 641 2.96 14.65 -21.70
CA LEU A 641 2.74 13.73 -22.82
C LEU A 641 3.71 13.97 -23.99
N THR A 642 3.98 15.25 -24.35
CA THR A 642 4.95 15.59 -25.41
C THR A 642 6.38 15.27 -25.00
N GLU A 643 6.73 15.43 -23.72
CA GLU A 643 8.02 15.04 -23.15
C GLU A 643 8.22 13.52 -23.19
N LEU A 644 7.20 12.72 -22.84
CA LEU A 644 7.26 11.27 -22.93
C LEU A 644 7.58 10.79 -24.34
N ALA A 645 6.92 11.36 -25.37
CA ALA A 645 7.22 11.04 -26.77
C ALA A 645 8.66 11.43 -27.15
N SER A 646 9.11 12.61 -26.77
CA SER A 646 10.46 13.11 -27.05
C SER A 646 11.53 12.24 -26.35
N GLN A 647 11.34 11.92 -25.09
CA GLN A 647 12.26 11.06 -24.32
C GLN A 647 12.33 9.64 -24.89
N LYS A 648 11.20 9.06 -25.26
CA LYS A 648 11.17 7.74 -25.89
C LYS A 648 11.92 7.74 -27.23
N PHE A 649 11.68 8.75 -28.06
CA PHE A 649 12.40 8.92 -29.33
C PHE A 649 13.91 9.09 -29.12
N ALA A 650 14.34 9.89 -28.15
CA ALA A 650 15.74 10.06 -27.79
C ALA A 650 16.38 8.75 -27.34
N LEU A 651 15.70 7.96 -26.51
CA LEU A 651 16.18 6.64 -26.06
C LEU A 651 16.37 5.66 -27.23
N ILE A 652 15.43 5.61 -28.18
CA ILE A 652 15.51 4.78 -29.37
C ILE A 652 16.75 5.15 -30.21
N ASN A 653 17.01 6.43 -30.37
CA ASN A 653 18.15 6.92 -31.16
C ASN A 653 19.49 6.75 -30.43
N ALA A 654 19.52 6.86 -29.11
CA ALA A 654 20.75 6.83 -28.32
C ALA A 654 21.25 5.42 -28.04
N SER A 655 20.41 4.38 -28.13
CA SER A 655 20.78 3.04 -27.68
C SER A 655 20.22 1.94 -28.56
N PRO A 656 21.09 1.06 -29.13
CA PRO A 656 20.66 -0.12 -29.89
C PRO A 656 19.68 -1.01 -29.13
N ARG A 657 19.75 -1.01 -27.79
CA ARG A 657 18.84 -1.78 -26.93
C ARG A 657 17.37 -1.38 -27.12
N PHE A 658 17.09 -0.12 -27.45
CA PHE A 658 15.74 0.40 -27.68
C PHE A 658 15.32 0.35 -29.18
N GLN A 659 16.16 -0.18 -30.07
CA GLN A 659 15.84 -0.36 -31.48
C GLN A 659 15.16 -1.72 -31.69
N ASN A 660 13.93 -1.85 -31.20
CA ASN A 660 13.10 -3.06 -31.27
C ASN A 660 11.61 -2.71 -31.39
N ASN A 661 10.80 -3.69 -31.79
CA ASN A 661 9.37 -3.51 -32.02
C ASN A 661 8.64 -3.00 -30.77
N GLY A 662 8.95 -3.48 -29.57
CA GLY A 662 8.33 -3.04 -28.33
C GLY A 662 8.51 -1.54 -28.09
N ALA A 663 9.71 -1.00 -28.35
CA ALA A 663 9.99 0.42 -28.21
C ALA A 663 9.30 1.28 -29.29
N TYR A 664 9.27 0.80 -30.55
CA TYR A 664 8.57 1.48 -31.64
C TYR A 664 7.06 1.49 -31.43
N ASN A 665 6.48 0.36 -31.00
CA ASN A 665 5.06 0.21 -30.72
C ASN A 665 4.61 1.11 -29.55
N ASP A 666 5.44 1.21 -28.51
CA ASP A 666 5.17 2.15 -27.40
C ASP A 666 5.19 3.62 -27.87
N LEU A 667 6.18 3.99 -28.67
CA LEU A 667 6.24 5.34 -29.26
C LEU A 667 5.04 5.61 -30.15
N ALA A 668 4.60 4.63 -30.95
CA ALA A 668 3.39 4.74 -31.77
C ALA A 668 2.13 4.95 -30.90
N ALA A 669 2.01 4.20 -29.80
CA ALA A 669 0.92 4.36 -28.84
C ALA A 669 0.86 5.77 -28.24
N ILE A 670 2.00 6.32 -27.82
CA ILE A 670 2.10 7.69 -27.28
C ILE A 670 1.66 8.70 -28.35
N MET A 671 2.12 8.54 -29.60
CA MET A 671 1.77 9.45 -30.69
C MET A 671 0.28 9.39 -31.05
N GLN A 672 -0.37 8.23 -30.95
CA GLN A 672 -1.82 8.10 -31.13
C GLN A 672 -2.60 8.88 -30.07
N VAL A 673 -2.16 8.82 -28.82
CA VAL A 673 -2.79 9.60 -27.72
C VAL A 673 -2.56 11.10 -27.94
N LEU A 674 -1.34 11.52 -28.32
CA LEU A 674 -1.05 12.92 -28.68
C LEU A 674 -1.98 13.43 -29.80
N GLN A 675 -2.27 12.63 -30.81
CA GLN A 675 -3.19 13.02 -31.89
C GLN A 675 -4.62 13.25 -31.39
N LYS A 676 -5.12 12.43 -30.44
CA LYS A 676 -6.42 12.66 -29.79
C LYS A 676 -6.46 13.98 -29.03
N HIS A 677 -5.35 14.38 -28.42
CA HIS A 677 -5.21 15.62 -27.65
C HIS A 677 -4.75 16.84 -28.49
N SER A 678 -4.84 16.78 -29.82
CA SER A 678 -4.41 17.84 -30.73
C SER A 678 -5.16 19.17 -30.58
N HIS A 679 -6.22 19.26 -29.79
CA HIS A 679 -6.89 20.50 -29.40
C HIS A 679 -6.06 21.33 -28.40
N SER A 680 -5.18 20.76 -27.61
CA SER A 680 -4.23 21.48 -26.73
C SER A 680 -3.22 22.26 -27.57
N SER A 681 -2.92 23.51 -27.17
CA SER A 681 -1.96 24.37 -27.85
C SER A 681 -0.56 23.75 -27.85
N THR A 682 -0.15 23.18 -26.73
CA THR A 682 1.15 22.52 -26.54
C THR A 682 1.28 21.29 -27.43
N VAL A 683 0.27 20.39 -27.43
CA VAL A 683 0.27 19.21 -28.30
C VAL A 683 0.26 19.61 -29.79
N LYS A 684 -0.57 20.59 -30.18
CA LYS A 684 -0.63 21.08 -31.55
C LYS A 684 0.71 21.64 -32.04
N LYS A 685 1.43 22.38 -31.18
CA LYS A 685 2.78 22.88 -31.45
C LYS A 685 3.77 21.75 -31.65
N PHE A 686 3.73 20.75 -30.73
CA PHE A 686 4.60 19.58 -30.81
C PHE A 686 4.38 18.77 -32.10
N LEU A 687 3.12 18.48 -32.47
CA LEU A 687 2.80 17.70 -33.67
C LEU A 687 3.26 18.36 -34.98
N LYS A 688 3.49 19.68 -34.98
CA LYS A 688 4.07 20.43 -36.10
C LYS A 688 5.60 20.58 -36.03
N SER A 689 6.22 20.13 -34.97
CA SER A 689 7.67 20.26 -34.76
C SER A 689 8.47 19.29 -35.61
N GLU A 690 9.75 19.62 -35.83
CA GLU A 690 10.72 18.76 -36.49
C GLU A 690 10.85 17.41 -35.77
N ALA A 691 10.82 17.42 -34.44
CA ALA A 691 10.86 16.19 -33.62
C ALA A 691 9.71 15.23 -33.96
N ALA A 692 8.48 15.75 -34.05
CA ALA A 692 7.32 14.92 -34.39
C ALA A 692 7.40 14.41 -35.84
N MET A 693 7.96 15.17 -36.79
CA MET A 693 8.20 14.71 -38.15
C MET A 693 9.24 13.57 -38.16
N GLN A 694 10.33 13.70 -37.43
CA GLN A 694 11.35 12.66 -37.32
C GLN A 694 10.79 11.37 -36.68
N ILE A 695 9.96 11.51 -35.63
CA ILE A 695 9.25 10.38 -35.00
C ILE A 695 8.37 9.66 -36.03
N ASN A 696 7.54 10.40 -36.77
CA ASN A 696 6.64 9.83 -37.79
C ASN A 696 7.43 9.10 -38.89
N ASN A 697 8.55 9.65 -39.32
CA ASN A 697 9.43 9.01 -40.32
C ASN A 697 10.05 7.71 -39.77
N LEU A 698 10.49 7.73 -38.50
CA LEU A 698 11.01 6.53 -37.81
C LEU A 698 9.94 5.44 -37.75
N LEU A 699 8.73 5.77 -37.32
CA LEU A 699 7.62 4.83 -37.19
C LEU A 699 7.21 4.24 -38.55
N ARG A 700 7.08 5.05 -39.61
CA ARG A 700 6.79 4.59 -40.97
C ARG A 700 7.85 3.62 -41.50
N LYS A 701 9.13 3.83 -41.16
CA LYS A 701 10.24 2.97 -41.57
C LYS A 701 10.22 1.61 -40.89
N ASN A 702 9.66 1.52 -39.69
CA ASN A 702 9.64 0.31 -38.86
C ASN A 702 8.24 -0.32 -38.71
N SER A 703 7.23 0.16 -39.42
CA SER A 703 5.86 -0.36 -39.46
C SER A 703 5.64 -1.48 -40.48
N LYS A 704 6.73 -2.15 -40.95
CA LYS A 704 6.65 -3.28 -41.88
C LYS A 704 6.83 -4.61 -41.15
#